data_5fc109b3f98b2aaabff4f871f3102f50
#
_entry.id   5fc109b3f98b2aaabff4f871f3102f50
#
_cell.length_a   1.000
_cell.length_b   1.000
_cell.length_c   1.000
_cell.angle_alpha   90.00
_cell.angle_beta   90.00
_cell.angle_gamma   90.00
#
_symmetry.space_group_name_H-M   'P 1'
#
loop_
_entity.id
_entity.type
_entity.pdbx_description
1 polymer ?
#
loop_
_entity_poly.entity_id
_entity_poly.type
_entity_poly.pdbx_seq_one_letter_code
_entity_poly.pdbx_strand_id
1 'polypeptide(L)'
;MEIQDEVDLLEPQESLTASADSTVDRALSWLLDAQYQDGYWAGTLESNACMEAEWLLCFHVLGIANHPMSRGLVQGLLQRQRADGSWDVYYGARAGDINTTVEVYAALRCQGYAADHPDIKRARDWIQLQGGVKQVRVFTRFWLALIGEWPWEETPNLPPEILFFPRWFPFNIYHFAAWARATLVPLCILSARRMVVSLNKKSCLQELFPEDRSAVVALRKKNGAWSAFFYHADRALKKYQRMFKRPPGRQQAIKMCLEWILRRQDADGAWGGIQPPWIYSLMALKAEGYPVTHPVMAKGLAALDAHWSYERPGGAQFVQACESPVWDTLLSSFALLDCGFSCTSSSALRRAVDWILDQQVLLPGDWQQKLPTVSPGGWAFERANVHYPDVDDTAVALIVLAKARPDYPDTARVNLAIERGLNWLFAMQCRNGGWGAFDKDNDKDLLTKIPFSDFGETIDPASVDVTAHVLEALGLLGYRTTHPAVAKALEFIRSEQESDGCWFGRWGVNYIYGTAAVLPALASLNMNMNQEFIRRAANWIVGKQNNDGGWGESCASYMDDTQRGRGPSTASQTAWAMMSLLAVDGGTYAESLLRAEAYLETTQTPEGTWDEPYYTGTGFPGYGIGRRELKRQRSLQQHAELSRGFMINYNLYRHYFPLMALGRLAALKGT
;
A
#
# COMPACT_ATOMS: atom_id res chain seq x y z
N MET A 1 43.76 55.95 23.75
CA MET A 1 43.84 56.33 22.36
C MET A 1 44.41 55.13 21.65
N GLU A 2 43.49 54.32 21.15
CA GLU A 2 43.61 53.39 20.04
C GLU A 2 42.32 52.56 19.98
N ILE A 3 41.59 52.84 18.95
CA ILE A 3 40.30 52.24 18.61
C ILE A 3 40.66 50.96 17.90
N GLN A 4 40.23 49.81 18.40
CA GLN A 4 40.18 48.55 17.68
C GLN A 4 38.78 48.37 17.08
N ASP A 5 38.73 48.42 15.75
CA ASP A 5 37.57 48.11 14.96
C ASP A 5 37.29 46.59 15.06
N GLU A 6 36.23 46.23 15.74
CA GLU A 6 35.56 44.92 15.56
C GLU A 6 34.81 44.94 14.25
N VAL A 7 35.29 44.18 13.28
CA VAL A 7 34.57 43.88 12.03
C VAL A 7 33.58 42.78 12.34
N ASP A 8 32.33 43.17 12.55
CA ASP A 8 31.18 42.26 12.52
C ASP A 8 31.09 41.63 11.12
N LEU A 9 31.41 40.34 11.05
CA LEU A 9 31.09 39.49 9.91
C LEU A 9 29.58 39.20 9.99
N LEU A 10 28.80 40.08 9.38
CA LEU A 10 27.39 39.83 9.06
C LEU A 10 27.35 38.65 8.07
N GLU A 11 26.83 37.54 8.52
CA GLU A 11 26.34 36.49 7.63
C GLU A 11 25.37 37.13 6.62
N PRO A 12 25.43 36.76 5.33
CA PRO A 12 24.47 37.27 4.36
C PRO A 12 23.10 36.72 4.70
N GLN A 13 22.26 37.51 5.35
CA GLN A 13 20.82 37.35 5.31
C GLN A 13 20.43 37.50 3.83
N GLU A 14 20.06 36.38 3.20
CA GLU A 14 19.37 36.40 1.94
C GLU A 14 18.11 37.22 2.09
N SER A 15 18.12 38.44 1.60
CA SER A 15 16.89 39.26 1.47
C SER A 15 16.04 38.64 0.37
N LEU A 16 15.13 37.74 0.76
CA LEU A 16 13.93 37.44 0.00
C LEU A 16 13.12 38.73 -0.10
N THR A 17 13.26 39.44 -1.21
CA THR A 17 12.42 40.57 -1.55
C THR A 17 10.98 40.09 -1.54
N ALA A 18 10.16 40.70 -0.70
CA ALA A 18 8.75 40.45 -0.52
C ALA A 18 7.97 40.70 -1.82
N SER A 19 7.91 39.71 -2.67
CA SER A 19 6.82 39.45 -3.59
C SER A 19 5.87 38.52 -2.85
N ALA A 20 4.58 38.74 -2.96
CA ALA A 20 3.54 37.96 -2.31
C ALA A 20 3.89 36.46 -2.38
N ASP A 21 3.88 35.76 -1.21
CA ASP A 21 4.24 34.36 -1.07
C ASP A 21 3.61 33.53 -2.21
N SER A 22 4.44 33.03 -3.11
CA SER A 22 3.93 32.18 -4.19
C SER A 22 3.40 30.87 -3.61
N THR A 23 2.48 30.22 -4.34
CA THR A 23 1.99 28.89 -3.97
C THR A 23 3.12 27.90 -3.73
N VAL A 24 4.18 27.99 -4.52
CA VAL A 24 5.38 27.17 -4.40
C VAL A 24 6.14 27.47 -3.10
N ASP A 25 6.33 28.77 -2.76
CA ASP A 25 7.10 29.15 -1.58
C ASP A 25 6.40 28.71 -0.28
N ARG A 26 5.07 28.85 -0.20
CA ARG A 26 4.31 28.33 0.95
C ARG A 26 4.38 26.80 1.07
N ALA A 27 4.27 26.09 -0.05
CA ALA A 27 4.36 24.63 -0.06
C ALA A 27 5.78 24.15 0.30
N LEU A 28 6.82 24.84 -0.15
CA LEU A 28 8.21 24.57 0.22
C LEU A 28 8.43 24.79 1.71
N SER A 29 7.97 25.95 2.24
CA SER A 29 8.09 26.23 3.68
C SER A 29 7.46 25.12 4.51
N TRP A 30 6.23 24.73 4.17
CA TRP A 30 5.54 23.64 4.86
C TRP A 30 6.32 22.32 4.80
N LEU A 31 6.82 21.93 3.61
CA LEU A 31 7.54 20.67 3.44
C LEU A 31 8.86 20.66 4.22
N LEU A 32 9.60 21.78 4.22
CA LEU A 32 10.85 21.90 4.96
C LEU A 32 10.62 21.84 6.47
N ASP A 33 9.57 22.49 6.97
CA ASP A 33 9.21 22.48 8.39
C ASP A 33 8.73 21.09 8.87
N ALA A 34 8.16 20.28 7.96
CA ALA A 34 7.70 18.92 8.23
C ALA A 34 8.83 17.87 8.28
N GLN A 35 10.08 18.23 7.95
CA GLN A 35 11.21 17.31 7.98
C GLN A 35 11.58 16.91 9.41
N TYR A 36 11.69 15.62 9.69
CA TYR A 36 12.24 15.14 10.96
C TYR A 36 13.73 15.50 11.10
N GLN A 37 14.20 15.63 12.35
CA GLN A 37 15.60 16.01 12.64
C GLN A 37 16.62 15.07 12.00
N ASP A 38 16.28 13.78 11.88
CA ASP A 38 17.12 12.76 11.22
C ASP A 38 17.15 12.88 9.69
N GLY A 39 16.41 13.83 9.11
CA GLY A 39 16.46 14.13 7.67
C GLY A 39 15.39 13.47 6.82
N TYR A 40 14.46 12.69 7.39
CA TYR A 40 13.40 12.02 6.65
C TYR A 40 12.04 12.72 6.81
N TRP A 41 11.07 12.30 5.98
CA TRP A 41 9.65 12.62 6.11
C TRP A 41 8.85 11.35 6.29
N ALA A 42 7.77 11.43 7.04
CA ALA A 42 6.80 10.36 7.17
C ALA A 42 5.40 10.95 7.37
N GLY A 43 4.50 10.62 6.47
CA GLY A 43 3.10 10.98 6.56
C GLY A 43 2.27 9.87 7.19
N THR A 44 1.01 10.18 7.48
CA THR A 44 0.05 9.19 7.95
C THR A 44 -0.56 8.44 6.76
N LEU A 45 -0.65 7.12 6.87
CA LEU A 45 -1.32 6.25 5.91
C LEU A 45 -2.66 5.78 6.46
N GLU A 46 -3.70 6.54 6.16
CA GLU A 46 -5.05 6.23 6.61
C GLU A 46 -5.70 5.16 5.73
N SER A 47 -6.36 4.19 6.35
CA SER A 47 -7.17 3.19 5.66
C SER A 47 -8.55 3.02 6.31
N ASN A 48 -9.22 1.92 6.01
CA ASN A 48 -10.57 1.65 6.48
C ASN A 48 -10.57 1.15 7.95
N ALA A 49 -11.77 1.11 8.53
CA ALA A 49 -12.00 0.77 9.94
C ALA A 49 -11.66 -0.70 10.33
N CYS A 50 -11.29 -1.56 9.38
CA CYS A 50 -10.77 -2.90 9.71
C CYS A 50 -9.49 -2.81 10.54
N MET A 51 -8.67 -1.76 10.35
CA MET A 51 -7.40 -1.63 11.06
C MET A 51 -7.61 -1.61 12.58
N GLU A 52 -8.45 -0.71 13.05
CA GLU A 52 -8.79 -0.56 14.46
C GLU A 52 -9.58 -1.77 14.98
N ALA A 53 -10.53 -2.28 14.17
CA ALA A 53 -11.35 -3.43 14.54
C ALA A 53 -10.51 -4.69 14.77
N GLU A 54 -9.59 -4.99 13.86
CA GLU A 54 -8.72 -6.15 13.95
C GLU A 54 -7.76 -6.07 15.15
N TRP A 55 -7.27 -4.87 15.51
CA TRP A 55 -6.48 -4.71 16.74
C TRP A 55 -7.32 -4.96 18.00
N LEU A 56 -8.55 -4.48 18.09
CA LEU A 56 -9.43 -4.76 19.23
C LEU A 56 -9.72 -6.26 19.36
N LEU A 57 -9.95 -6.95 18.24
CA LEU A 57 -10.14 -8.40 18.21
C LEU A 57 -8.83 -9.13 18.58
N CYS A 58 -7.68 -8.65 18.10
CA CYS A 58 -6.37 -9.18 18.47
C CYS A 58 -6.10 -9.05 19.96
N PHE A 59 -6.36 -7.90 20.57
CA PHE A 59 -6.24 -7.70 22.02
C PHE A 59 -7.10 -8.68 22.81
N HIS A 60 -8.31 -8.97 22.34
CA HIS A 60 -9.15 -9.99 22.96
C HIS A 60 -8.50 -11.39 22.86
N VAL A 61 -8.04 -11.79 21.67
CA VAL A 61 -7.39 -13.09 21.44
C VAL A 61 -6.11 -13.25 22.26
N LEU A 62 -5.34 -12.17 22.43
CA LEU A 62 -4.13 -12.14 23.25
C LEU A 62 -4.43 -12.15 24.77
N GLY A 63 -5.67 -11.86 25.18
CA GLY A 63 -6.08 -11.77 26.59
C GLY A 63 -5.75 -10.41 27.24
N ILE A 64 -5.62 -9.36 26.43
CA ILE A 64 -5.31 -7.98 26.86
C ILE A 64 -6.40 -7.00 26.36
N ALA A 65 -7.67 -7.41 26.38
CA ALA A 65 -8.79 -6.60 25.86
C ALA A 65 -8.89 -5.18 26.46
N ASN A 66 -8.35 -4.97 27.66
CA ASN A 66 -8.27 -3.67 28.32
C ASN A 66 -6.96 -2.90 28.00
N HIS A 67 -6.39 -3.12 26.81
CA HIS A 67 -5.22 -2.37 26.36
C HIS A 67 -5.49 -0.86 26.41
N PRO A 68 -4.52 0.01 26.81
CA PRO A 68 -4.75 1.46 26.94
C PRO A 68 -5.37 2.11 25.70
N MET A 69 -4.98 1.66 24.51
CA MET A 69 -5.50 2.17 23.23
C MET A 69 -6.97 1.78 22.96
N SER A 70 -7.51 0.73 23.61
CA SER A 70 -8.82 0.18 23.23
C SER A 70 -9.92 1.24 23.24
N ARG A 71 -9.91 2.17 24.20
CA ARG A 71 -10.89 3.25 24.28
C ARG A 71 -10.81 4.20 23.09
N GLY A 72 -9.61 4.63 22.73
CA GLY A 72 -9.39 5.52 21.60
C GLY A 72 -9.74 4.89 20.26
N LEU A 73 -9.40 3.60 20.06
CA LEU A 73 -9.76 2.83 18.87
C LEU A 73 -11.28 2.70 18.72
N VAL A 74 -11.99 2.38 19.80
CA VAL A 74 -13.47 2.33 19.80
C VAL A 74 -14.06 3.69 19.42
N GLN A 75 -13.52 4.78 19.98
CA GLN A 75 -13.98 6.12 19.62
C GLN A 75 -13.74 6.43 18.13
N GLY A 76 -12.58 6.05 17.59
CA GLY A 76 -12.27 6.18 16.16
C GLY A 76 -13.25 5.41 15.27
N LEU A 77 -13.57 4.17 15.64
CA LEU A 77 -14.56 3.36 14.93
C LEU A 77 -15.94 4.03 14.90
N LEU A 78 -16.43 4.52 16.05
CA LEU A 78 -17.74 5.17 16.13
C LEU A 78 -17.79 6.49 15.35
N GLN A 79 -16.71 7.26 15.31
CA GLN A 79 -16.63 8.49 14.51
C GLN A 79 -16.74 8.24 13.00
N ARG A 80 -16.26 7.07 12.53
CA ARG A 80 -16.31 6.69 11.11
C ARG A 80 -17.61 5.99 10.70
N GLN A 81 -18.55 5.73 11.63
CA GLN A 81 -19.80 5.08 11.29
C GLN A 81 -20.64 5.94 10.36
N ARG A 82 -21.03 5.39 9.21
CA ARG A 82 -21.91 6.04 8.24
C ARG A 82 -23.32 6.20 8.80
N ALA A 83 -24.10 7.09 8.24
CA ALA A 83 -25.49 7.34 8.64
C ALA A 83 -26.38 6.08 8.52
N ASP A 84 -26.07 5.19 7.55
CA ASP A 84 -26.77 3.91 7.36
C ASP A 84 -26.35 2.82 8.35
N GLY A 85 -25.38 3.10 9.22
CA GLY A 85 -24.85 2.20 10.24
C GLY A 85 -23.67 1.35 9.80
N SER A 86 -23.24 1.43 8.54
CA SER A 86 -22.10 0.69 7.98
C SER A 86 -20.77 1.41 8.14
N TRP A 87 -19.67 0.75 7.70
CA TRP A 87 -18.35 1.33 7.47
C TRP A 87 -17.91 1.03 6.05
N ASP A 88 -17.25 2.01 5.43
CA ASP A 88 -16.75 1.92 4.06
C ASP A 88 -15.28 1.48 3.98
N VAL A 89 -14.79 1.26 2.75
CA VAL A 89 -13.39 0.89 2.48
C VAL A 89 -12.53 2.08 2.06
N TYR A 90 -13.13 3.21 1.68
CA TYR A 90 -12.46 4.45 1.34
C TYR A 90 -13.41 5.63 1.49
N TYR A 91 -12.88 6.80 1.76
CA TYR A 91 -13.67 8.03 1.91
C TYR A 91 -14.47 8.35 0.64
N GLY A 92 -15.74 8.64 0.80
CA GLY A 92 -16.63 8.94 -0.32
C GLY A 92 -17.14 7.71 -1.09
N ALA A 93 -16.97 6.50 -0.56
CA ALA A 93 -17.59 5.30 -1.13
C ALA A 93 -19.11 5.41 -1.19
N ARG A 94 -19.73 4.88 -2.26
CA ARG A 94 -21.19 4.93 -2.45
C ARG A 94 -21.96 4.15 -1.40
N ALA A 95 -21.38 3.06 -0.90
CA ALA A 95 -21.98 2.20 0.11
C ALA A 95 -20.93 1.72 1.11
N GLY A 96 -21.38 1.18 2.24
CA GLY A 96 -20.53 0.47 3.17
C GLY A 96 -20.07 -0.89 2.65
N ASP A 97 -19.03 -1.43 3.27
CA ASP A 97 -18.50 -2.77 3.01
C ASP A 97 -18.95 -3.77 4.06
N ILE A 98 -19.41 -4.95 3.62
CA ILE A 98 -19.94 -5.99 4.52
C ILE A 98 -18.85 -6.55 5.45
N ASN A 99 -17.61 -6.69 4.96
CA ASN A 99 -16.52 -7.26 5.75
C ASN A 99 -16.09 -6.28 6.84
N THR A 100 -15.81 -5.04 6.45
CA THR A 100 -15.47 -3.96 7.38
C THR A 100 -16.56 -3.79 8.44
N THR A 101 -17.83 -3.76 8.02
CA THR A 101 -18.95 -3.58 8.96
C THR A 101 -19.10 -4.76 9.93
N VAL A 102 -18.89 -6.00 9.48
CA VAL A 102 -18.95 -7.19 10.36
C VAL A 102 -17.76 -7.23 11.33
N GLU A 103 -16.56 -6.90 10.87
CA GLU A 103 -15.35 -6.86 11.71
C GLU A 103 -15.47 -5.78 12.79
N VAL A 104 -15.91 -4.56 12.42
CA VAL A 104 -16.17 -3.48 13.40
C VAL A 104 -17.30 -3.86 14.36
N TYR A 105 -18.39 -4.43 13.86
CA TYR A 105 -19.47 -4.94 14.71
C TYR A 105 -18.94 -5.93 15.76
N ALA A 106 -18.17 -6.91 15.33
CA ALA A 106 -17.58 -7.91 16.21
C ALA A 106 -16.63 -7.28 17.25
N ALA A 107 -15.81 -6.32 16.84
CA ALA A 107 -14.88 -5.61 17.71
C ALA A 107 -15.61 -4.79 18.79
N LEU A 108 -16.64 -4.03 18.43
CA LEU A 108 -17.45 -3.26 19.36
C LEU A 108 -18.21 -4.16 20.34
N ARG A 109 -18.76 -5.29 19.86
CA ARG A 109 -19.39 -6.32 20.73
C ARG A 109 -18.36 -6.92 21.69
N CYS A 110 -17.16 -7.18 21.23
CA CYS A 110 -16.04 -7.66 22.03
C CYS A 110 -15.67 -6.67 23.15
N GLN A 111 -15.76 -5.36 22.90
CA GLN A 111 -15.54 -4.30 23.87
C GLN A 111 -16.74 -4.03 24.79
N GLY A 112 -17.79 -4.87 24.72
CA GLY A 112 -18.92 -4.86 25.65
C GLY A 112 -20.12 -4.00 25.23
N TYR A 113 -20.13 -3.46 24.02
CA TYR A 113 -21.30 -2.77 23.49
C TYR A 113 -22.48 -3.73 23.36
N ALA A 114 -23.63 -3.35 23.90
CA ALA A 114 -24.84 -4.18 23.87
C ALA A 114 -25.44 -4.24 22.47
N ALA A 115 -26.13 -5.35 22.12
CA ALA A 115 -26.73 -5.53 20.80
C ALA A 115 -27.86 -4.51 20.48
N ASP A 116 -28.45 -3.92 21.51
CA ASP A 116 -29.49 -2.89 21.43
C ASP A 116 -28.96 -1.45 21.48
N HIS A 117 -27.62 -1.27 21.66
CA HIS A 117 -27.02 0.05 21.54
C HIS A 117 -27.31 0.65 20.15
N PRO A 118 -27.70 1.93 20.05
CA PRO A 118 -28.15 2.51 18.78
C PRO A 118 -27.22 2.28 17.60
N ASP A 119 -25.90 2.45 17.79
CA ASP A 119 -24.90 2.28 16.73
C ASP A 119 -24.76 0.82 16.30
N ILE A 120 -24.77 -0.09 17.28
CA ILE A 120 -24.70 -1.54 17.04
C ILE A 120 -25.96 -2.02 16.33
N LYS A 121 -27.13 -1.53 16.74
CA LYS A 121 -28.39 -1.87 16.10
C LYS A 121 -28.42 -1.45 14.63
N ARG A 122 -27.99 -0.20 14.32
CA ARG A 122 -27.90 0.29 12.92
C ARG A 122 -26.99 -0.61 12.08
N ALA A 123 -25.81 -0.95 12.61
CA ALA A 123 -24.87 -1.83 11.92
C ALA A 123 -25.44 -3.24 11.67
N ARG A 124 -26.08 -3.84 12.69
CA ARG A 124 -26.77 -5.14 12.56
C ARG A 124 -27.82 -5.10 11.48
N ASP A 125 -28.70 -4.10 11.52
CA ASP A 125 -29.83 -3.98 10.58
C ASP A 125 -29.29 -3.82 9.14
N TRP A 126 -28.22 -3.05 8.95
CA TRP A 126 -27.53 -2.93 7.67
C TRP A 126 -26.90 -4.27 7.21
N ILE A 127 -26.18 -4.98 8.09
CA ILE A 127 -25.60 -6.31 7.78
C ILE A 127 -26.68 -7.28 7.30
N GLN A 128 -27.84 -7.30 7.97
CA GLN A 128 -28.96 -8.17 7.59
C GLN A 128 -29.52 -7.81 6.21
N LEU A 129 -29.66 -6.51 5.90
CA LEU A 129 -30.07 -6.02 4.57
C LEU A 129 -29.11 -6.43 3.46
N GLN A 130 -27.80 -6.50 3.73
CA GLN A 130 -26.79 -6.95 2.77
C GLN A 130 -26.77 -8.49 2.60
N GLY A 131 -27.67 -9.22 3.22
CA GLY A 131 -27.75 -10.68 3.13
C GLY A 131 -26.97 -11.41 4.23
N GLY A 132 -26.57 -10.70 5.27
CA GLY A 132 -25.98 -11.24 6.49
C GLY A 132 -24.53 -11.72 6.36
N VAL A 133 -24.01 -12.28 7.42
CA VAL A 133 -22.61 -12.72 7.55
C VAL A 133 -22.19 -13.82 6.55
N LYS A 134 -23.10 -14.45 5.84
CA LYS A 134 -22.77 -15.43 4.77
C LYS A 134 -22.00 -14.82 3.59
N GLN A 135 -22.03 -13.50 3.43
CA GLN A 135 -21.40 -12.79 2.32
C GLN A 135 -19.93 -12.42 2.60
N VAL A 136 -19.48 -12.54 3.86
CA VAL A 136 -18.14 -12.11 4.24
C VAL A 136 -17.03 -12.95 3.60
N ARG A 137 -15.89 -12.31 3.37
CA ARG A 137 -14.65 -12.92 2.84
C ARG A 137 -13.98 -13.86 3.84
N VAL A 138 -12.98 -14.61 3.36
CA VAL A 138 -12.26 -15.61 4.17
C VAL A 138 -11.57 -14.97 5.39
N PHE A 139 -10.98 -13.80 5.27
CA PHE A 139 -10.31 -13.13 6.41
C PHE A 139 -11.29 -12.78 7.53
N THR A 140 -12.45 -12.22 7.20
CA THR A 140 -13.50 -11.96 8.19
C THR A 140 -13.97 -13.27 8.86
N ARG A 141 -14.05 -14.39 8.11
CA ARG A 141 -14.37 -15.72 8.69
C ARG A 141 -13.28 -16.21 9.63
N PHE A 142 -12.00 -15.95 9.35
CA PHE A 142 -10.92 -16.28 10.28
C PHE A 142 -11.05 -15.50 11.58
N TRP A 143 -11.34 -14.20 11.52
CA TRP A 143 -11.60 -13.39 12.71
C TRP A 143 -12.79 -13.95 13.52
N LEU A 144 -13.90 -14.22 12.86
CA LEU A 144 -15.06 -14.82 13.51
C LEU A 144 -14.75 -16.22 14.11
N ALA A 145 -13.90 -17.02 13.47
CA ALA A 145 -13.47 -18.31 13.99
C ALA A 145 -12.57 -18.16 15.23
N LEU A 146 -11.67 -17.20 15.26
CA LEU A 146 -10.80 -16.91 16.40
C LEU A 146 -11.59 -16.52 17.64
N ILE A 147 -12.70 -15.80 17.48
CA ILE A 147 -13.57 -15.38 18.60
C ILE A 147 -14.73 -16.37 18.88
N GLY A 148 -14.77 -17.53 18.19
CA GLY A 148 -15.74 -18.59 18.45
C GLY A 148 -17.10 -18.43 17.77
N GLU A 149 -17.26 -17.47 16.83
CA GLU A 149 -18.52 -17.19 16.13
C GLU A 149 -18.63 -17.85 14.75
N TRP A 150 -17.54 -18.49 14.28
CA TRP A 150 -17.52 -19.28 13.04
C TRP A 150 -16.76 -20.60 13.25
N PRO A 151 -17.26 -21.73 12.74
CA PRO A 151 -16.56 -23.00 12.90
C PRO A 151 -15.32 -23.06 12.00
N TRP A 152 -14.17 -23.42 12.57
CA TRP A 152 -12.93 -23.63 11.82
C TRP A 152 -13.08 -24.66 10.69
N GLU A 153 -13.98 -25.60 10.83
CA GLU A 153 -14.32 -26.59 9.80
C GLU A 153 -14.86 -25.98 8.51
N GLU A 154 -15.42 -24.78 8.60
CA GLU A 154 -16.01 -24.07 7.45
C GLU A 154 -15.15 -22.86 6.99
N THR A 155 -13.94 -22.75 7.51
CA THR A 155 -12.88 -21.91 6.92
C THR A 155 -12.04 -22.73 5.93
N PRO A 156 -11.36 -22.12 4.93
CA PRO A 156 -10.35 -22.82 4.14
C PRO A 156 -9.24 -23.37 5.01
N ASN A 157 -8.81 -24.61 4.71
CA ASN A 157 -7.72 -25.22 5.44
C ASN A 157 -6.37 -24.69 4.96
N LEU A 158 -5.54 -24.27 5.90
CA LEU A 158 -4.18 -23.80 5.66
C LEU A 158 -3.19 -24.73 6.35
N PRO A 159 -2.74 -25.81 5.69
CA PRO A 159 -1.87 -26.80 6.31
C PRO A 159 -0.44 -26.24 6.44
N PRO A 160 0.17 -26.25 7.64
CA PRO A 160 1.57 -25.81 7.81
C PRO A 160 2.56 -26.64 7.00
N GLU A 161 2.18 -27.83 6.55
CA GLU A 161 2.96 -28.70 5.66
C GLU A 161 3.27 -28.07 4.31
N ILE A 162 2.63 -26.95 3.95
CA ILE A 162 2.97 -26.15 2.77
C ILE A 162 4.46 -25.73 2.78
N LEU A 163 5.09 -25.59 3.96
CA LEU A 163 6.50 -25.24 4.09
C LEU A 163 7.43 -26.36 3.66
N PHE A 164 6.95 -27.60 3.54
CA PHE A 164 7.73 -28.74 3.02
C PHE A 164 7.83 -28.74 1.49
N PHE A 165 6.99 -27.97 0.79
CA PHE A 165 6.98 -28.00 -0.65
C PHE A 165 8.28 -27.43 -1.24
N PRO A 166 8.94 -28.18 -2.14
CA PRO A 166 10.14 -27.70 -2.79
C PRO A 166 9.83 -26.55 -3.76
N ARG A 167 10.84 -25.76 -4.12
CA ARG A 167 10.69 -24.56 -4.95
C ARG A 167 10.02 -24.80 -6.29
N TRP A 168 10.18 -25.97 -6.88
CA TRP A 168 9.55 -26.32 -8.17
C TRP A 168 8.04 -26.62 -8.04
N PHE A 169 7.55 -26.89 -6.80
CA PHE A 169 6.15 -27.23 -6.59
C PHE A 169 5.25 -25.99 -6.72
N PRO A 170 4.10 -26.06 -7.45
CA PRO A 170 3.27 -24.90 -7.74
C PRO A 170 2.78 -24.12 -6.51
N PHE A 171 2.60 -24.78 -5.38
CA PHE A 171 2.13 -24.20 -4.13
C PHE A 171 3.22 -23.93 -3.11
N ASN A 172 4.50 -23.86 -3.54
CA ASN A 172 5.56 -23.40 -2.65
C ASN A 172 5.26 -21.95 -2.20
N ILE A 173 5.55 -21.63 -0.92
CA ILE A 173 5.22 -20.33 -0.34
C ILE A 173 5.83 -19.13 -1.08
N TYR A 174 6.97 -19.33 -1.76
CA TYR A 174 7.63 -18.26 -2.55
C TYR A 174 7.03 -18.05 -3.94
N HIS A 175 5.93 -18.71 -4.26
CA HIS A 175 5.07 -18.39 -5.39
C HIS A 175 3.91 -17.47 -5.01
N PHE A 176 3.65 -17.29 -3.71
CA PHE A 176 2.76 -16.26 -3.21
C PHE A 176 3.51 -14.94 -3.09
N ALA A 177 2.82 -13.82 -3.26
CA ALA A 177 3.37 -12.49 -3.05
C ALA A 177 3.93 -12.31 -1.63
N ALA A 178 4.86 -11.37 -1.45
CA ALA A 178 5.52 -11.10 -0.17
C ALA A 178 4.53 -10.95 0.98
N TRP A 179 3.54 -10.08 0.83
CA TRP A 179 2.47 -9.85 1.82
C TRP A 179 1.57 -11.07 2.05
N ALA A 180 1.28 -11.82 0.99
CA ALA A 180 0.43 -13.01 1.08
C ALA A 180 1.13 -14.15 1.84
N ARG A 181 2.43 -14.42 1.57
CA ARG A 181 3.18 -15.45 2.31
C ARG A 181 3.45 -15.06 3.75
N ALA A 182 3.73 -13.78 4.00
CA ALA A 182 3.95 -13.26 5.36
C ALA A 182 2.70 -13.40 6.24
N THR A 183 1.50 -13.29 5.64
CA THR A 183 0.22 -13.53 6.29
C THR A 183 -0.15 -15.02 6.37
N LEU A 184 0.14 -15.79 5.31
CA LEU A 184 -0.21 -17.20 5.20
C LEU A 184 0.49 -18.05 6.27
N VAL A 185 1.79 -17.81 6.51
CA VAL A 185 2.60 -18.64 7.42
C VAL A 185 2.04 -18.62 8.86
N PRO A 186 1.78 -17.48 9.50
CA PRO A 186 1.15 -17.47 10.83
C PRO A 186 -0.28 -18.04 10.81
N LEU A 187 -1.08 -17.79 9.77
CA LEU A 187 -2.40 -18.38 9.63
C LEU A 187 -2.36 -19.91 9.54
N CYS A 188 -1.31 -20.52 8.99
CA CYS A 188 -1.13 -21.98 8.99
C CYS A 188 -1.06 -22.54 10.43
N ILE A 189 -0.40 -21.84 11.36
CA ILE A 189 -0.38 -22.22 12.78
C ILE A 189 -1.77 -22.11 13.38
N LEU A 190 -2.44 -20.96 13.21
CA LEU A 190 -3.76 -20.70 13.75
C LEU A 190 -4.82 -21.71 13.24
N SER A 191 -4.79 -22.00 11.94
CA SER A 191 -5.65 -23.02 11.31
C SER A 191 -5.37 -24.43 11.83
N ALA A 192 -4.09 -24.79 12.04
CA ALA A 192 -3.72 -26.10 12.57
C ALA A 192 -4.08 -26.29 14.05
N ARG A 193 -3.96 -25.23 14.85
CA ARG A 193 -4.31 -25.21 16.27
C ARG A 193 -5.79 -25.01 16.52
N ARG A 194 -6.51 -24.44 15.52
CA ARG A 194 -7.93 -24.04 15.64
C ARG A 194 -8.14 -23.19 16.89
N MET A 195 -7.29 -22.19 17.06
CA MET A 195 -7.33 -21.30 18.22
C MET A 195 -8.68 -20.63 18.32
N VAL A 196 -9.29 -20.69 19.51
CA VAL A 196 -10.56 -20.02 19.81
C VAL A 196 -10.47 -19.35 21.18
N VAL A 197 -10.75 -18.06 21.21
CA VAL A 197 -10.96 -17.29 22.45
C VAL A 197 -12.39 -16.74 22.40
N SER A 198 -13.34 -17.55 22.85
CA SER A 198 -14.77 -17.24 22.72
C SER A 198 -15.17 -15.95 23.42
N LEU A 199 -16.06 -15.21 22.79
CA LEU A 199 -16.76 -14.09 23.43
C LEU A 199 -17.63 -14.60 24.59
N ASN A 200 -17.88 -13.74 25.57
CA ASN A 200 -18.83 -14.06 26.63
C ASN A 200 -20.27 -14.08 26.08
N LYS A 201 -21.19 -14.69 26.83
CA LYS A 201 -22.59 -14.85 26.39
C LYS A 201 -23.33 -13.54 26.08
N LYS A 202 -22.91 -12.40 26.68
CA LYS A 202 -23.51 -11.08 26.43
C LYS A 202 -22.96 -10.42 25.18
N SER A 203 -21.77 -10.80 24.77
CA SER A 203 -21.05 -10.23 23.62
C SER A 203 -21.09 -11.14 22.38
N CYS A 204 -21.67 -12.33 22.46
CA CYS A 204 -21.80 -13.22 21.30
C CYS A 204 -22.60 -12.56 20.17
N LEU A 205 -22.33 -13.00 18.93
CA LEU A 205 -22.91 -12.41 17.71
C LEU A 205 -24.14 -13.20 17.21
N GLN A 206 -24.89 -13.81 18.09
CA GLN A 206 -26.02 -14.69 17.72
C GLN A 206 -27.04 -13.96 16.84
N GLU A 207 -27.25 -12.68 17.10
CA GLU A 207 -28.18 -11.81 16.37
C GLU A 207 -27.83 -11.57 14.89
N LEU A 208 -26.56 -11.86 14.47
CA LEU A 208 -26.15 -11.81 13.08
C LEU A 208 -26.42 -13.10 12.30
N PHE A 209 -26.77 -14.17 13.00
CA PHE A 209 -26.97 -15.48 12.40
C PHE A 209 -28.45 -15.87 12.50
N PRO A 210 -29.00 -16.63 11.51
CA PRO A 210 -30.29 -17.27 11.66
C PRO A 210 -30.22 -18.40 12.72
N GLU A 211 -31.36 -18.89 13.17
CA GLU A 211 -31.43 -20.01 14.11
C GLU A 211 -30.65 -21.23 13.64
N ASP A 212 -30.76 -21.58 12.35
CA ASP A 212 -29.90 -22.58 11.71
C ASP A 212 -28.63 -21.93 11.12
N ARG A 213 -27.56 -21.91 11.90
CA ARG A 213 -26.24 -21.39 11.46
C ARG A 213 -25.62 -22.23 10.35
N SER A 214 -25.97 -23.52 10.21
CA SER A 214 -25.30 -24.44 9.29
C SER A 214 -25.43 -24.02 7.82
N ALA A 215 -26.55 -23.46 7.42
CA ALA A 215 -26.83 -22.97 6.07
C ALA A 215 -26.02 -21.71 5.72
N VAL A 216 -25.58 -20.95 6.73
CA VAL A 216 -24.83 -19.70 6.56
C VAL A 216 -23.33 -19.93 6.49
N VAL A 217 -22.81 -20.80 7.38
CA VAL A 217 -21.36 -20.99 7.54
C VAL A 217 -20.76 -21.97 6.54
N ALA A 218 -21.56 -22.74 5.81
CA ALA A 218 -21.07 -23.73 4.85
C ALA A 218 -20.20 -23.06 3.76
N LEU A 219 -19.01 -23.62 3.54
CA LEU A 219 -18.11 -23.23 2.45
C LEU A 219 -18.82 -23.41 1.09
N ARG A 220 -18.90 -22.32 0.32
CA ARG A 220 -19.54 -22.34 -1.00
C ARG A 220 -18.56 -22.77 -2.08
N LYS A 221 -19.05 -23.62 -2.98
CA LYS A 221 -18.35 -23.97 -4.21
C LYS A 221 -18.44 -22.79 -5.18
N LYS A 222 -17.30 -22.20 -5.55
CA LYS A 222 -17.25 -21.21 -6.63
C LYS A 222 -17.37 -21.90 -7.99
N ASN A 223 -17.84 -21.17 -9.00
CA ASN A 223 -17.92 -21.68 -10.38
C ASN A 223 -16.53 -21.86 -11.00
N GLY A 224 -16.37 -22.91 -11.82
CA GLY A 224 -15.14 -23.22 -12.53
C GLY A 224 -14.46 -24.52 -12.07
N ALA A 225 -13.76 -25.18 -13.01
CA ALA A 225 -13.15 -26.50 -12.76
C ALA A 225 -12.09 -26.49 -11.66
N TRP A 226 -11.20 -25.49 -11.66
CA TRP A 226 -10.17 -25.34 -10.64
C TRP A 226 -10.75 -25.00 -9.25
N SER A 227 -11.75 -24.13 -9.17
CA SER A 227 -12.42 -23.82 -7.91
C SER A 227 -13.12 -25.05 -7.35
N ALA A 228 -13.75 -25.87 -8.22
CA ALA A 228 -14.31 -27.15 -7.83
C ALA A 228 -13.27 -28.14 -7.33
N PHE A 229 -12.14 -28.25 -8.03
CA PHE A 229 -11.01 -29.10 -7.61
C PHE A 229 -10.52 -28.70 -6.21
N PHE A 230 -10.20 -27.44 -5.98
CA PHE A 230 -9.71 -26.96 -4.69
C PHE A 230 -10.74 -27.11 -3.57
N TYR A 231 -12.03 -26.88 -3.87
CA TYR A 231 -13.10 -27.14 -2.91
C TYR A 231 -13.13 -28.61 -2.45
N HIS A 232 -13.03 -29.55 -3.39
CA HIS A 232 -13.01 -30.98 -3.05
C HIS A 232 -11.70 -31.39 -2.38
N ALA A 233 -10.56 -30.81 -2.78
CA ALA A 233 -9.26 -31.02 -2.15
C ALA A 233 -9.26 -30.54 -0.68
N ASP A 234 -9.83 -29.36 -0.41
CA ASP A 234 -10.01 -28.84 0.96
C ASP A 234 -10.85 -29.77 1.82
N ARG A 235 -11.97 -30.26 1.29
CA ARG A 235 -12.82 -31.22 2.00
C ARG A 235 -12.12 -32.57 2.25
N ALA A 236 -11.37 -33.05 1.28
CA ALA A 236 -10.58 -34.28 1.45
C ALA A 236 -9.49 -34.11 2.52
N LEU A 237 -8.81 -32.96 2.52
CA LEU A 237 -7.80 -32.64 3.53
C LEU A 237 -8.42 -32.51 4.93
N LYS A 238 -9.58 -31.89 5.06
CA LYS A 238 -10.34 -31.83 6.33
C LYS A 238 -10.74 -33.21 6.82
N LYS A 239 -11.20 -34.10 5.91
CA LYS A 239 -11.51 -35.49 6.25
C LYS A 239 -10.25 -36.24 6.73
N TYR A 240 -9.13 -36.07 6.02
CA TYR A 240 -7.85 -36.64 6.43
C TYR A 240 -7.44 -36.16 7.84
N GLN A 241 -7.54 -34.89 8.13
CA GLN A 241 -7.21 -34.31 9.44
C GLN A 241 -8.12 -34.78 10.57
N ARG A 242 -9.40 -35.09 10.27
CA ARG A 242 -10.33 -35.70 11.25
C ARG A 242 -9.94 -37.16 11.55
N MET A 243 -9.46 -37.91 10.55
CA MET A 243 -9.02 -39.29 10.71
C MET A 243 -7.73 -39.41 11.52
N PHE A 244 -6.82 -38.47 11.37
CA PHE A 244 -5.53 -38.47 12.05
C PHE A 244 -5.50 -37.34 13.10
N LYS A 245 -5.67 -37.69 14.38
CA LYS A 245 -5.56 -36.70 15.48
C LYS A 245 -4.20 -35.97 15.49
N ARG A 246 -3.15 -36.60 15.00
CA ARG A 246 -1.80 -36.03 14.83
C ARG A 246 -1.27 -36.41 13.43
N PRO A 247 -1.55 -35.60 12.40
CA PRO A 247 -1.02 -35.87 11.06
C PRO A 247 0.52 -35.95 11.07
N PRO A 248 1.11 -36.92 10.34
CA PRO A 248 2.57 -37.01 10.22
C PRO A 248 3.20 -35.70 9.74
N GLY A 249 4.33 -35.33 10.35
CA GLY A 249 5.06 -34.10 10.00
C GLY A 249 4.44 -32.77 10.52
N ARG A 250 3.20 -32.79 11.04
CA ARG A 250 2.50 -31.57 11.48
C ARG A 250 3.28 -30.74 12.49
N GLN A 251 3.88 -31.37 13.50
CA GLN A 251 4.65 -30.66 14.52
C GLN A 251 5.93 -30.05 13.94
N GLN A 252 6.59 -30.79 13.03
CA GLN A 252 7.78 -30.25 12.33
C GLN A 252 7.40 -29.07 11.44
N ALA A 253 6.28 -29.14 10.73
CA ALA A 253 5.79 -28.04 9.90
C ALA A 253 5.45 -26.80 10.73
N ILE A 254 4.76 -26.97 11.88
CA ILE A 254 4.49 -25.87 12.82
C ILE A 254 5.78 -25.26 13.34
N LYS A 255 6.78 -26.08 13.70
CA LYS A 255 8.08 -25.58 14.12
C LYS A 255 8.75 -24.75 13.04
N MET A 256 8.70 -25.17 11.78
CA MET A 256 9.22 -24.40 10.65
C MET A 256 8.46 -23.07 10.46
N CYS A 257 7.12 -23.06 10.59
CA CYS A 257 6.35 -21.82 10.56
C CYS A 257 6.79 -20.87 11.68
N LEU A 258 6.95 -21.40 12.90
CA LEU A 258 7.37 -20.61 14.05
C LEU A 258 8.78 -20.02 13.86
N GLU A 259 9.75 -20.82 13.41
CA GLU A 259 11.09 -20.34 13.08
C GLU A 259 11.07 -19.28 11.97
N TRP A 260 10.19 -19.44 10.99
CA TRP A 260 10.00 -18.49 9.91
C TRP A 260 9.49 -17.13 10.44
N ILE A 261 8.50 -17.14 11.34
CA ILE A 261 7.95 -15.94 11.99
C ILE A 261 9.03 -15.25 12.84
N LEU A 262 9.70 -16.00 13.72
CA LEU A 262 10.70 -15.44 14.64
C LEU A 262 11.89 -14.77 13.93
N ARG A 263 12.30 -15.31 12.76
CA ARG A 263 13.39 -14.74 11.96
C ARG A 263 13.01 -13.48 11.19
N ARG A 264 11.73 -13.16 11.09
CA ARG A 264 11.20 -12.05 10.30
C ARG A 264 10.51 -10.98 11.11
N GLN A 265 10.76 -10.95 12.43
CA GLN A 265 10.37 -9.78 13.20
C GLN A 265 11.24 -8.61 12.80
N ASP A 266 10.62 -7.55 12.36
CA ASP A 266 11.29 -6.33 11.92
C ASP A 266 11.97 -5.59 13.08
N ALA A 267 12.84 -4.63 12.76
CA ALA A 267 13.62 -3.92 13.78
C ALA A 267 12.75 -3.09 14.73
N ASP A 268 11.60 -2.62 14.29
CA ASP A 268 10.60 -1.91 15.11
C ASP A 268 9.75 -2.86 15.98
N GLY A 269 9.69 -4.13 15.63
CA GLY A 269 8.90 -5.15 16.32
C GLY A 269 7.71 -5.69 15.54
N ALA A 270 7.32 -5.05 14.43
CA ALA A 270 6.28 -5.50 13.52
C ALA A 270 6.74 -6.70 12.67
N TRP A 271 5.98 -7.08 11.68
CA TRP A 271 6.31 -8.11 10.69
C TRP A 271 5.85 -7.69 9.29
N GLY A 272 6.79 -7.66 8.36
CA GLY A 272 6.52 -7.47 6.94
C GLY A 272 6.00 -6.09 6.55
N GLY A 273 6.20 -5.08 7.39
CA GLY A 273 5.85 -3.69 7.13
C GLY A 273 4.36 -3.39 6.95
N ILE A 274 3.46 -4.34 7.29
CA ILE A 274 2.00 -4.18 7.18
C ILE A 274 1.26 -4.88 8.33
N GLN A 275 0.04 -4.42 8.64
CA GLN A 275 -0.73 -4.95 9.78
C GLN A 275 -1.02 -6.47 9.72
N PRO A 276 -1.51 -7.09 8.62
CA PRO A 276 -1.95 -8.49 8.67
C PRO A 276 -0.88 -9.50 9.09
N PRO A 277 0.34 -9.55 8.51
CA PRO A 277 1.37 -10.46 8.99
C PRO A 277 1.75 -10.22 10.45
N TRP A 278 1.72 -8.99 10.90
CA TRP A 278 2.04 -8.62 12.27
C TRP A 278 1.04 -9.17 13.29
N ILE A 279 -0.24 -8.85 13.15
CA ILE A 279 -1.27 -9.29 14.10
C ILE A 279 -1.45 -10.82 14.08
N TYR A 280 -1.39 -11.47 12.91
CA TYR A 280 -1.47 -12.93 12.82
C TYR A 280 -0.23 -13.60 13.40
N SER A 281 0.97 -12.99 13.29
CA SER A 281 2.18 -13.50 13.94
C SER A 281 2.08 -13.46 15.47
N LEU A 282 1.59 -12.35 16.04
CA LEU A 282 1.34 -12.26 17.48
C LEU A 282 0.36 -13.35 17.97
N MET A 283 -0.74 -13.54 17.26
CA MET A 283 -1.74 -14.58 17.63
C MET A 283 -1.18 -16.00 17.43
N ALA A 284 -0.37 -16.25 16.40
CA ALA A 284 0.27 -17.53 16.18
C ALA A 284 1.30 -17.86 17.28
N LEU A 285 2.09 -16.89 17.69
CA LEU A 285 3.01 -17.02 18.84
C LEU A 285 2.22 -17.31 20.13
N LYS A 286 1.11 -16.62 20.36
CA LYS A 286 0.22 -16.89 21.50
C LYS A 286 -0.32 -18.31 21.46
N ALA A 287 -0.74 -18.81 20.29
CA ALA A 287 -1.22 -20.18 20.09
C ALA A 287 -0.14 -21.25 20.39
N GLU A 288 1.14 -20.92 20.22
CA GLU A 288 2.30 -21.76 20.56
C GLU A 288 2.81 -21.52 22.00
N GLY A 289 2.08 -20.78 22.83
CA GLY A 289 2.34 -20.63 24.26
C GLY A 289 3.27 -19.48 24.64
N TYR A 290 3.59 -18.56 23.73
CA TYR A 290 4.35 -17.37 24.06
C TYR A 290 3.48 -16.41 24.87
N PRO A 291 3.87 -16.05 26.12
CA PRO A 291 3.15 -15.07 26.90
C PRO A 291 3.37 -13.66 26.30
N VAL A 292 2.42 -12.74 26.51
CA VAL A 292 2.55 -11.35 26.03
C VAL A 292 3.78 -10.61 26.59
N THR A 293 4.32 -11.07 27.71
CA THR A 293 5.56 -10.57 28.31
C THR A 293 6.84 -11.12 27.67
N HIS A 294 6.74 -12.11 26.76
CA HIS A 294 7.91 -12.62 26.04
C HIS A 294 8.53 -11.51 25.19
N PRO A 295 9.86 -11.35 25.13
CA PRO A 295 10.50 -10.21 24.45
C PRO A 295 9.98 -9.97 23.01
N VAL A 296 9.79 -11.03 22.22
CA VAL A 296 9.25 -10.94 20.86
C VAL A 296 7.81 -10.38 20.86
N MET A 297 6.97 -10.85 21.80
CA MET A 297 5.58 -10.41 21.90
C MET A 297 5.50 -8.96 22.41
N ALA A 298 6.26 -8.63 23.45
CA ALA A 298 6.31 -7.29 24.04
C ALA A 298 6.80 -6.26 23.01
N LYS A 299 7.85 -6.59 22.24
CA LYS A 299 8.38 -5.74 21.18
C LYS A 299 7.34 -5.54 20.07
N GLY A 300 6.65 -6.61 19.66
CA GLY A 300 5.59 -6.53 18.66
C GLY A 300 4.36 -5.74 19.11
N LEU A 301 4.05 -5.68 20.39
CA LEU A 301 2.97 -4.83 20.90
C LEU A 301 3.42 -3.37 21.06
N ALA A 302 4.66 -3.13 21.48
CA ALA A 302 5.19 -1.79 21.64
C ALA A 302 5.30 -0.99 20.32
N ALA A 303 5.50 -1.70 19.19
CA ALA A 303 5.53 -1.08 17.87
C ALA A 303 4.24 -0.29 17.56
N LEU A 304 3.09 -0.78 18.03
CA LEU A 304 1.79 -0.13 17.81
C LEU A 304 1.75 1.28 18.42
N ASP A 305 2.28 1.46 19.64
CA ASP A 305 2.29 2.74 20.32
C ASP A 305 3.35 3.71 19.76
N ALA A 306 4.40 3.17 19.13
CA ALA A 306 5.56 3.97 18.72
C ALA A 306 5.30 4.79 17.44
N HIS A 307 4.81 4.16 16.37
CA HIS A 307 4.72 4.80 15.04
C HIS A 307 3.45 4.44 14.27
N TRP A 308 2.85 3.28 14.58
CA TRP A 308 1.76 2.72 13.78
C TRP A 308 0.39 3.27 14.14
N SER A 309 0.27 4.04 15.22
CA SER A 309 -0.99 4.67 15.61
C SER A 309 -0.87 6.19 15.64
N TYR A 310 -1.98 6.86 15.45
CA TYR A 310 -2.08 8.32 15.53
C TYR A 310 -3.39 8.73 16.18
N GLU A 311 -3.38 9.92 16.78
CA GLU A 311 -4.54 10.48 17.47
C GLU A 311 -5.15 11.62 16.66
N ARG A 312 -6.47 11.72 16.71
CA ARG A 312 -7.23 12.85 16.18
C ARG A 312 -7.91 13.63 17.32
N PRO A 313 -8.31 14.88 17.08
CA PRO A 313 -9.00 15.69 18.09
C PRO A 313 -10.15 14.94 18.77
N GLY A 314 -10.21 15.03 20.11
CA GLY A 314 -11.22 14.35 20.91
C GLY A 314 -10.78 12.99 21.47
N GLY A 315 -9.52 12.57 21.29
CA GLY A 315 -8.97 11.34 21.87
C GLY A 315 -9.30 10.06 21.09
N ALA A 316 -9.77 10.20 19.83
CA ALA A 316 -9.94 9.08 18.94
C ALA A 316 -8.59 8.63 18.40
N GLN A 317 -8.29 7.33 18.50
CA GLN A 317 -7.07 6.73 17.98
C GLN A 317 -7.36 5.91 16.73
N PHE A 318 -6.41 5.93 15.83
CA PHE A 318 -6.45 5.25 14.53
C PHE A 318 -5.15 4.49 14.33
N VAL A 319 -5.20 3.43 13.52
CA VAL A 319 -4.04 2.61 13.19
C VAL A 319 -3.73 2.71 11.72
N GLN A 320 -2.46 2.91 11.40
CA GLN A 320 -1.96 2.89 10.03
C GLN A 320 -1.88 1.45 9.50
N ALA A 321 -2.14 1.30 8.22
CA ALA A 321 -2.01 0.02 7.54
C ALA A 321 -0.56 -0.41 7.38
N CYS A 322 0.31 0.56 7.15
CA CYS A 322 1.75 0.50 6.99
C CYS A 322 2.34 1.90 7.25
N GLU A 323 3.66 2.03 7.29
CA GLU A 323 4.38 3.29 7.33
C GLU A 323 5.18 3.49 6.03
N SER A 324 5.41 4.74 5.62
CA SER A 324 6.08 5.09 4.36
C SER A 324 7.28 6.04 4.51
N PRO A 325 8.12 5.95 5.55
CA PRO A 325 9.18 6.94 5.74
C PRO A 325 10.22 6.95 4.61
N VAL A 326 10.50 5.82 3.98
CA VAL A 326 11.42 5.77 2.83
C VAL A 326 10.75 6.38 1.61
N TRP A 327 9.55 5.93 1.25
CA TRP A 327 8.77 6.45 0.13
C TRP A 327 8.53 7.96 0.23
N ASP A 328 8.07 8.44 1.38
CA ASP A 328 7.81 9.85 1.61
C ASP A 328 9.09 10.71 1.54
N THR A 329 10.22 10.19 2.04
CA THR A 329 11.51 10.88 1.95
C THR A 329 12.02 10.95 0.52
N LEU A 330 11.86 9.88 -0.24
CA LEU A 330 12.23 9.83 -1.66
C LEU A 330 11.42 10.85 -2.46
N LEU A 331 10.10 10.87 -2.31
CA LEU A 331 9.23 11.77 -3.06
C LEU A 331 9.36 13.23 -2.61
N SER A 332 9.56 13.49 -1.32
CA SER A 332 9.86 14.84 -0.81
C SER A 332 11.18 15.36 -1.35
N SER A 333 12.23 14.52 -1.37
CA SER A 333 13.51 14.87 -1.97
C SER A 333 13.41 15.13 -3.48
N PHE A 334 12.59 14.33 -4.18
CA PHE A 334 12.33 14.52 -5.60
C PHE A 334 11.62 15.86 -5.86
N ALA A 335 10.65 16.23 -5.01
CA ALA A 335 9.96 17.52 -5.11
C ALA A 335 10.93 18.69 -4.91
N LEU A 336 11.81 18.64 -3.93
CA LEU A 336 12.83 19.67 -3.72
C LEU A 336 13.75 19.78 -4.93
N LEU A 337 14.21 18.67 -5.50
CA LEU A 337 15.05 18.64 -6.70
C LEU A 337 14.34 19.23 -7.93
N ASP A 338 13.05 18.97 -8.10
CA ASP A 338 12.23 19.53 -9.19
C ASP A 338 11.94 21.02 -9.00
N CYS A 339 12.02 21.54 -7.77
CA CYS A 339 11.99 22.97 -7.46
C CYS A 339 13.37 23.66 -7.56
N GLY A 340 14.39 22.97 -8.05
CA GLY A 340 15.73 23.53 -8.29
C GLY A 340 16.66 23.54 -7.07
N PHE A 341 16.28 22.88 -5.96
CA PHE A 341 17.19 22.71 -4.83
C PHE A 341 18.32 21.73 -5.17
N SER A 342 19.48 21.95 -4.57
CA SER A 342 20.65 21.08 -4.65
C SER A 342 21.16 20.71 -3.26
N CYS A 343 22.01 19.69 -3.15
CA CYS A 343 22.62 19.32 -1.88
C CYS A 343 23.61 20.38 -1.34
N THR A 344 24.03 21.32 -2.17
CA THR A 344 24.86 22.46 -1.77
C THR A 344 24.03 23.67 -1.33
N SER A 345 22.83 23.87 -1.91
CA SER A 345 21.95 24.99 -1.57
C SER A 345 20.98 24.69 -0.44
N SER A 346 20.70 23.41 -0.14
CA SER A 346 19.72 22.99 0.87
C SER A 346 20.29 21.96 1.83
N SER A 347 20.41 22.34 3.09
CA SER A 347 20.79 21.42 4.17
C SER A 347 19.71 20.35 4.43
N ALA A 348 18.45 20.68 4.21
CA ALA A 348 17.34 19.74 4.33
C ALA A 348 17.43 18.61 3.28
N LEU A 349 17.61 18.96 2.00
CA LEU A 349 17.82 17.99 0.94
C LEU A 349 19.09 17.15 1.19
N ARG A 350 20.16 17.79 1.65
CA ARG A 350 21.39 17.10 2.00
C ARG A 350 21.17 16.01 3.05
N ARG A 351 20.52 16.35 4.19
CA ARG A 351 20.21 15.38 5.24
C ARG A 351 19.31 14.26 4.72
N ALA A 352 18.36 14.58 3.84
CA ALA A 352 17.49 13.55 3.24
C ALA A 352 18.28 12.57 2.37
N VAL A 353 19.20 13.07 1.53
CA VAL A 353 20.04 12.19 0.70
C VAL A 353 20.98 11.35 1.57
N ASP A 354 21.56 11.91 2.64
CA ASP A 354 22.36 11.15 3.61
C ASP A 354 21.52 10.00 4.22
N TRP A 355 20.30 10.31 4.65
CA TRP A 355 19.37 9.32 5.22
C TRP A 355 18.96 8.25 4.21
N ILE A 356 18.62 8.64 2.96
CA ILE A 356 18.28 7.69 1.87
C ILE A 356 19.44 6.71 1.62
N LEU A 357 20.68 7.20 1.60
CA LEU A 357 21.86 6.35 1.41
C LEU A 357 22.04 5.36 2.57
N ASP A 358 21.68 5.75 3.80
CA ASP A 358 21.73 4.89 4.98
C ASP A 358 20.61 3.82 4.98
N GLN A 359 19.50 4.07 4.27
CA GLN A 359 18.39 3.11 4.14
C GLN A 359 18.63 2.04 3.07
N GLN A 360 19.72 2.08 2.29
CA GLN A 360 19.96 1.04 1.30
C GLN A 360 20.08 -0.33 1.97
N VAL A 361 19.23 -1.28 1.55
CA VAL A 361 19.21 -2.64 2.11
C VAL A 361 20.36 -3.45 1.56
N LEU A 362 21.31 -3.78 2.43
CA LEU A 362 22.51 -4.58 2.10
C LEU A 362 22.45 -5.99 2.71
N LEU A 363 21.29 -6.39 3.23
CA LEU A 363 21.04 -7.70 3.82
C LEU A 363 20.24 -8.59 2.87
N PRO A 364 20.42 -9.92 2.96
CA PRO A 364 19.63 -10.87 2.19
C PRO A 364 18.16 -10.83 2.62
N GLY A 365 17.25 -10.99 1.64
CA GLY A 365 15.81 -11.01 1.87
C GLY A 365 15.11 -12.15 1.14
N ASP A 366 13.77 -12.16 1.21
CA ASP A 366 12.94 -13.21 0.61
C ASP A 366 13.07 -13.29 -0.92
N TRP A 367 13.34 -12.18 -1.59
CA TRP A 367 13.57 -12.10 -3.04
C TRP A 367 14.74 -13.01 -3.49
N GLN A 368 15.75 -13.25 -2.64
CA GLN A 368 16.88 -14.13 -2.94
C GLN A 368 16.49 -15.61 -3.11
N GLN A 369 15.31 -15.99 -2.67
CA GLN A 369 14.81 -17.35 -2.94
C GLN A 369 14.70 -17.64 -4.44
N LYS A 370 14.45 -16.60 -5.26
CA LYS A 370 14.46 -16.71 -6.73
C LYS A 370 15.79 -16.27 -7.36
N LEU A 371 16.55 -15.45 -6.68
CA LEU A 371 17.80 -14.83 -7.15
C LEU A 371 18.98 -15.05 -6.16
N PRO A 372 19.39 -16.30 -5.91
CA PRO A 372 20.33 -16.63 -4.81
C PRO A 372 21.76 -16.08 -5.01
N THR A 373 22.14 -15.69 -6.22
CA THR A 373 23.48 -15.18 -6.55
C THR A 373 23.54 -13.67 -6.68
N VAL A 374 22.39 -12.98 -6.54
CA VAL A 374 22.31 -11.53 -6.67
C VAL A 374 22.62 -10.87 -5.33
N SER A 375 23.47 -9.86 -5.35
CA SER A 375 23.80 -9.07 -4.17
C SER A 375 22.63 -8.13 -3.81
N PRO A 376 22.37 -7.88 -2.51
CA PRO A 376 21.40 -6.88 -2.08
C PRO A 376 21.83 -5.48 -2.51
N GLY A 377 20.86 -4.56 -2.61
CA GLY A 377 21.13 -3.19 -3.04
C GLY A 377 19.88 -2.34 -3.28
N GLY A 378 18.68 -2.88 -3.01
CA GLY A 378 17.43 -2.15 -3.12
C GLY A 378 17.11 -1.30 -1.89
N TRP A 379 15.95 -0.62 -1.92
CA TRP A 379 15.35 0.10 -0.80
C TRP A 379 14.00 -0.53 -0.46
N ALA A 380 13.61 -0.44 0.79
CA ALA A 380 12.31 -0.94 1.27
C ALA A 380 11.40 0.24 1.59
N PHE A 381 10.10 0.10 1.36
CA PHE A 381 9.07 1.09 1.61
C PHE A 381 9.04 1.59 3.08
N GLU A 382 9.18 0.65 4.01
CA GLU A 382 9.23 0.88 5.44
C GLU A 382 10.66 0.61 5.94
N ARG A 383 11.21 1.52 6.75
CA ARG A 383 12.62 1.52 7.20
C ARG A 383 13.06 0.28 7.98
N ALA A 384 12.14 -0.38 8.68
CA ALA A 384 12.45 -1.57 9.48
C ALA A 384 12.28 -2.87 8.70
N ASN A 385 11.54 -2.86 7.59
CA ASN A 385 11.19 -4.04 6.81
C ASN A 385 12.28 -4.44 5.79
N VAL A 386 13.49 -4.65 6.25
CA VAL A 386 14.66 -4.95 5.41
C VAL A 386 14.61 -6.32 4.69
N HIS A 387 13.65 -7.18 5.04
CA HIS A 387 13.47 -8.47 4.37
C HIS A 387 12.79 -8.34 3.00
N TYR A 388 12.13 -7.22 2.74
CA TYR A 388 11.30 -6.99 1.56
C TYR A 388 11.61 -5.63 0.90
N PRO A 389 12.90 -5.41 0.44
CA PRO A 389 13.15 -4.29 -0.45
C PRO A 389 12.25 -4.43 -1.67
N ASP A 390 11.80 -3.30 -2.20
CA ASP A 390 10.90 -3.31 -3.34
C ASP A 390 11.46 -2.52 -4.52
N VAL A 391 10.88 -2.79 -5.68
CA VAL A 391 11.34 -2.25 -6.95
C VAL A 391 10.98 -0.78 -7.08
N ASP A 392 9.85 -0.35 -6.53
CA ASP A 392 9.33 1.00 -6.69
C ASP A 392 10.17 2.01 -5.89
N ASP A 393 10.38 1.74 -4.59
CA ASP A 393 11.27 2.54 -3.74
C ASP A 393 12.71 2.54 -4.29
N THR A 394 13.19 1.40 -4.80
CA THR A 394 14.50 1.33 -5.42
C THR A 394 14.58 2.20 -6.68
N ALA A 395 13.57 2.20 -7.52
CA ALA A 395 13.54 3.03 -8.73
C ALA A 395 13.53 4.52 -8.39
N VAL A 396 12.68 4.94 -7.44
CA VAL A 396 12.61 6.36 -7.04
C VAL A 396 13.87 6.78 -6.29
N ALA A 397 14.49 5.91 -5.48
CA ALA A 397 15.81 6.18 -4.88
C ALA A 397 16.88 6.44 -5.95
N LEU A 398 16.89 5.64 -7.02
CA LEU A 398 17.81 5.85 -8.14
C LEU A 398 17.53 7.18 -8.89
N ILE A 399 16.27 7.60 -9.02
CA ILE A 399 15.90 8.92 -9.58
C ILE A 399 16.47 10.04 -8.71
N VAL A 400 16.21 10.00 -7.41
CA VAL A 400 16.69 11.02 -6.46
C VAL A 400 18.22 11.08 -6.46
N LEU A 401 18.89 9.94 -6.34
CA LEU A 401 20.36 9.87 -6.33
C LEU A 401 20.97 10.32 -7.66
N ALA A 402 20.35 10.00 -8.81
CA ALA A 402 20.81 10.47 -10.11
C ALA A 402 20.75 12.00 -10.23
N LYS A 403 19.67 12.62 -9.74
CA LYS A 403 19.48 14.08 -9.74
C LYS A 403 20.37 14.79 -8.72
N ALA A 404 20.55 14.22 -7.52
CA ALA A 404 21.36 14.81 -6.45
C ALA A 404 22.88 14.66 -6.66
N ARG A 405 23.30 13.62 -7.42
CA ARG A 405 24.72 13.25 -7.62
C ARG A 405 25.65 14.40 -8.03
N PRO A 406 25.28 15.33 -8.94
CA PRO A 406 26.19 16.39 -9.39
C PRO A 406 26.68 17.29 -8.24
N ASP A 407 25.85 17.53 -7.25
CA ASP A 407 26.07 18.48 -6.16
C ASP A 407 26.29 17.82 -4.80
N TYR A 408 26.31 16.48 -4.75
CA TYR A 408 26.52 15.75 -3.51
C TYR A 408 28.01 15.56 -3.24
N PRO A 409 28.52 15.90 -2.02
CA PRO A 409 29.97 15.93 -1.75
C PRO A 409 30.69 14.59 -1.87
N ASP A 410 30.06 13.49 -1.40
CA ASP A 410 30.61 12.14 -1.51
C ASP A 410 30.03 11.42 -2.73
N THR A 411 30.49 11.82 -3.90
CA THR A 411 30.09 11.24 -5.19
C THR A 411 30.42 9.74 -5.27
N ALA A 412 31.46 9.26 -4.58
CA ALA A 412 31.82 7.84 -4.57
C ALA A 412 30.75 7.01 -3.85
N ARG A 413 30.24 7.48 -2.71
CA ARG A 413 29.16 6.84 -1.97
C ARG A 413 27.88 6.74 -2.81
N VAL A 414 27.48 7.83 -3.45
CA VAL A 414 26.31 7.87 -4.34
C VAL A 414 26.46 6.90 -5.51
N ASN A 415 27.63 6.92 -6.20
CA ASN A 415 27.86 6.02 -7.33
C ASN A 415 27.79 4.55 -6.93
N LEU A 416 28.35 4.19 -5.77
CA LEU A 416 28.30 2.82 -5.26
C LEU A 416 26.85 2.40 -4.93
N ALA A 417 26.06 3.30 -4.35
CA ALA A 417 24.65 3.03 -4.06
C ALA A 417 23.83 2.84 -5.34
N ILE A 418 24.05 3.69 -6.34
CA ILE A 418 23.42 3.57 -7.67
C ILE A 418 23.82 2.24 -8.34
N GLU A 419 25.09 1.86 -8.33
CA GLU A 419 25.56 0.60 -8.91
C GLU A 419 24.87 -0.62 -8.29
N ARG A 420 24.81 -0.66 -6.95
CA ARG A 420 24.15 -1.75 -6.21
C ARG A 420 22.65 -1.82 -6.52
N GLY A 421 21.97 -0.66 -6.49
CA GLY A 421 20.55 -0.56 -6.83
C GLY A 421 20.24 -1.02 -8.25
N LEU A 422 21.04 -0.59 -9.23
CA LEU A 422 20.91 -1.03 -10.63
C LEU A 422 21.10 -2.53 -10.82
N ASN A 423 22.14 -3.10 -10.19
CA ASN A 423 22.40 -4.53 -10.28
C ASN A 423 21.25 -5.35 -9.74
N TRP A 424 20.68 -4.92 -8.59
CA TRP A 424 19.51 -5.55 -8.00
C TRP A 424 18.28 -5.38 -8.88
N LEU A 425 18.03 -4.16 -9.37
CA LEU A 425 16.87 -3.81 -10.18
C LEU A 425 16.83 -4.61 -11.50
N PHE A 426 17.94 -4.68 -12.23
CA PHE A 426 18.03 -5.48 -13.46
C PHE A 426 17.78 -6.97 -13.18
N ALA A 427 18.28 -7.49 -12.07
CA ALA A 427 18.03 -8.87 -11.70
C ALA A 427 16.55 -9.15 -11.41
N MET A 428 15.80 -8.16 -10.91
CA MET A 428 14.37 -8.27 -10.60
C MET A 428 13.47 -8.20 -11.85
N GLN A 429 13.96 -7.81 -13.04
CA GLN A 429 13.15 -7.75 -14.24
C GLN A 429 12.45 -9.09 -14.52
N CYS A 430 11.15 -9.08 -14.70
CA CYS A 430 10.34 -10.24 -15.05
C CYS A 430 10.55 -10.67 -16.50
N ARG A 431 10.19 -11.93 -16.83
CA ARG A 431 10.31 -12.49 -18.19
C ARG A 431 9.50 -11.75 -19.23
N ASN A 432 8.36 -11.16 -18.84
CA ASN A 432 7.53 -10.33 -19.72
C ASN A 432 8.08 -8.92 -19.97
N GLY A 433 9.23 -8.59 -19.40
CA GLY A 433 9.91 -7.30 -19.57
C GLY A 433 9.57 -6.24 -18.52
N GLY A 434 8.47 -6.36 -17.79
CA GLY A 434 8.10 -5.45 -16.70
C GLY A 434 8.72 -5.84 -15.35
N TRP A 435 8.34 -5.11 -14.30
CA TRP A 435 8.70 -5.40 -12.92
C TRP A 435 7.46 -5.49 -12.03
N GLY A 436 7.42 -6.49 -11.14
CA GLY A 436 6.55 -6.52 -9.96
C GLY A 436 7.17 -5.70 -8.83
N ALA A 437 6.40 -5.40 -7.78
CA ALA A 437 6.91 -4.58 -6.70
C ALA A 437 7.95 -5.32 -5.82
N PHE A 438 7.66 -6.55 -5.40
CA PHE A 438 8.49 -7.29 -4.43
C PHE A 438 9.08 -8.58 -4.98
N ASP A 439 8.44 -9.19 -5.96
CA ASP A 439 8.76 -10.54 -6.39
C ASP A 439 8.96 -10.65 -7.91
N LYS A 440 10.08 -11.23 -8.34
CA LYS A 440 10.31 -11.54 -9.76
C LYS A 440 9.43 -12.70 -10.22
N ASP A 441 8.81 -12.58 -11.41
CA ASP A 441 7.99 -13.64 -12.03
C ASP A 441 6.97 -14.27 -11.07
N ASN A 442 6.23 -13.43 -10.36
CA ASN A 442 5.20 -13.86 -9.41
C ASN A 442 3.80 -13.71 -10.01
N ASP A 443 3.53 -14.50 -11.05
CA ASP A 443 2.39 -14.38 -11.96
C ASP A 443 1.57 -15.67 -12.12
N LYS A 444 1.68 -16.63 -11.17
CA LYS A 444 0.98 -17.91 -11.23
C LYS A 444 -0.51 -17.77 -10.95
N ASP A 445 -1.31 -17.54 -11.97
CA ASP A 445 -2.78 -17.41 -11.90
C ASP A 445 -3.48 -18.58 -11.15
N LEU A 446 -2.88 -19.77 -11.14
CA LEU A 446 -3.40 -20.91 -10.39
C LEU A 446 -3.60 -20.60 -8.89
N LEU A 447 -2.74 -19.76 -8.30
CA LEU A 447 -2.81 -19.39 -6.88
C LEU A 447 -4.00 -18.49 -6.56
N THR A 448 -4.51 -17.75 -7.54
CA THR A 448 -5.71 -16.92 -7.37
C THR A 448 -7.02 -17.76 -7.29
N LYS A 449 -6.94 -19.05 -7.62
CA LYS A 449 -8.10 -19.97 -7.65
C LYS A 449 -8.28 -20.78 -6.36
N ILE A 450 -7.32 -20.74 -5.44
CA ILE A 450 -7.44 -21.46 -4.15
C ILE A 450 -8.50 -20.78 -3.25
N PRO A 451 -9.19 -21.52 -2.37
CA PRO A 451 -10.23 -20.93 -1.52
C PRO A 451 -9.78 -19.82 -0.59
N PHE A 452 -8.51 -19.81 -0.20
CA PHE A 452 -7.89 -18.76 0.59
C PHE A 452 -7.80 -17.42 -0.15
N SER A 453 -7.74 -17.42 -1.48
CA SER A 453 -7.46 -16.25 -2.32
C SER A 453 -8.71 -15.42 -2.67
N ASP A 454 -9.70 -15.33 -1.79
CA ASP A 454 -10.92 -14.56 -2.08
C ASP A 454 -10.75 -13.05 -1.84
N PHE A 455 -9.69 -12.64 -1.18
CA PHE A 455 -9.31 -11.23 -1.02
C PHE A 455 -8.62 -10.64 -2.27
N GLY A 456 -8.30 -11.47 -3.27
CA GLY A 456 -7.91 -11.04 -4.61
C GLY A 456 -6.42 -10.98 -4.89
N GLU A 457 -5.53 -10.95 -3.87
CA GLU A 457 -4.11 -10.64 -4.07
C GLU A 457 -3.16 -11.65 -3.44
N THR A 458 -3.00 -12.75 -4.13
CA THR A 458 -2.04 -13.79 -3.74
C THR A 458 -0.74 -13.75 -4.51
N ILE A 459 -0.64 -12.96 -5.58
CA ILE A 459 0.52 -12.88 -6.46
C ILE A 459 0.91 -11.42 -6.75
N ASP A 460 2.16 -11.21 -7.16
CA ASP A 460 2.76 -9.91 -7.46
C ASP A 460 3.29 -9.87 -8.92
N PRO A 461 2.41 -9.76 -9.92
CA PRO A 461 2.82 -9.68 -11.32
C PRO A 461 3.44 -8.32 -11.63
N ALA A 462 4.18 -8.26 -12.73
CA ALA A 462 4.67 -7.00 -13.28
C ALA A 462 3.50 -6.01 -13.48
N SER A 463 3.73 -4.74 -13.12
CA SER A 463 2.76 -3.66 -13.26
C SER A 463 3.32 -2.47 -14.04
N VAL A 464 2.43 -1.68 -14.61
CA VAL A 464 2.79 -0.56 -15.47
C VAL A 464 3.47 0.56 -14.69
N ASP A 465 2.91 0.94 -13.55
CA ASP A 465 3.41 2.02 -12.68
C ASP A 465 4.83 1.73 -12.19
N VAL A 466 5.07 0.56 -11.56
CA VAL A 466 6.40 0.14 -11.11
C VAL A 466 7.39 0.07 -12.29
N THR A 467 6.97 -0.50 -13.43
CA THR A 467 7.81 -0.58 -14.62
C THR A 467 8.16 0.81 -15.17
N ALA A 468 7.22 1.76 -15.10
CA ALA A 468 7.44 3.13 -15.55
C ALA A 468 8.46 3.87 -14.67
N HIS A 469 8.36 3.77 -13.33
CA HIS A 469 9.35 4.39 -12.43
C HIS A 469 10.76 3.81 -12.67
N VAL A 470 10.85 2.50 -12.91
CA VAL A 470 12.14 1.89 -13.33
C VAL A 470 12.66 2.51 -14.63
N LEU A 471 11.80 2.68 -15.63
CA LEU A 471 12.18 3.29 -16.91
C LEU A 471 12.62 4.75 -16.75
N GLU A 472 11.94 5.52 -15.87
CA GLU A 472 12.33 6.91 -15.55
C GLU A 472 13.72 6.95 -14.91
N ALA A 473 13.97 6.10 -13.92
CA ALA A 473 15.28 5.97 -13.28
C ALA A 473 16.38 5.62 -14.30
N LEU A 474 16.14 4.63 -15.15
CA LEU A 474 17.08 4.21 -16.17
C LEU A 474 17.34 5.33 -17.19
N GLY A 475 16.30 6.06 -17.61
CA GLY A 475 16.42 7.20 -18.51
C GLY A 475 17.31 8.31 -17.97
N LEU A 476 17.11 8.69 -16.70
CA LEU A 476 17.92 9.69 -15.98
C LEU A 476 19.37 9.24 -15.77
N LEU A 477 19.59 7.94 -15.61
CA LEU A 477 20.95 7.35 -15.51
C LEU A 477 21.62 7.12 -16.87
N GLY A 478 21.01 7.59 -17.98
CA GLY A 478 21.59 7.58 -19.31
C GLY A 478 21.30 6.34 -20.16
N TYR A 479 20.50 5.39 -19.66
CA TYR A 479 20.03 4.27 -20.47
C TYR A 479 19.07 4.74 -21.56
N ARG A 480 19.03 4.03 -22.70
CA ARG A 480 18.21 4.40 -23.85
C ARG A 480 17.45 3.16 -24.39
N THR A 481 16.56 3.39 -25.32
CA THR A 481 15.68 2.36 -25.93
C THR A 481 16.44 1.20 -26.56
N THR A 482 17.72 1.35 -26.86
CA THR A 482 18.60 0.30 -27.39
C THR A 482 19.09 -0.70 -26.34
N HIS A 483 19.00 -0.33 -25.04
CA HIS A 483 19.37 -1.26 -23.97
C HIS A 483 18.36 -2.41 -23.87
N PRO A 484 18.80 -3.69 -23.81
CA PRO A 484 17.87 -4.85 -23.89
C PRO A 484 16.78 -4.85 -22.82
N ALA A 485 17.10 -4.44 -21.57
CA ALA A 485 16.11 -4.38 -20.49
C ALA A 485 15.06 -3.28 -20.74
N VAL A 486 15.50 -2.10 -21.22
CA VAL A 486 14.62 -0.98 -21.57
C VAL A 486 13.71 -1.36 -22.76
N ALA A 487 14.25 -1.98 -23.80
CA ALA A 487 13.48 -2.41 -24.96
C ALA A 487 12.34 -3.36 -24.58
N LYS A 488 12.63 -4.38 -23.73
CA LYS A 488 11.60 -5.33 -23.25
C LYS A 488 10.55 -4.64 -22.38
N ALA A 489 10.97 -3.69 -21.53
CA ALA A 489 10.04 -2.93 -20.70
C ALA A 489 9.11 -2.02 -21.52
N LEU A 490 9.62 -1.42 -22.60
CA LEU A 490 8.81 -0.64 -23.53
C LEU A 490 7.80 -1.51 -24.29
N GLU A 491 8.15 -2.75 -24.64
CA GLU A 491 7.20 -3.72 -25.22
C GLU A 491 6.10 -4.04 -24.22
N PHE A 492 6.45 -4.28 -22.94
CA PHE A 492 5.48 -4.50 -21.88
C PHE A 492 4.56 -3.28 -21.70
N ILE A 493 5.09 -2.06 -21.55
CA ILE A 493 4.29 -0.83 -21.42
C ILE A 493 3.31 -0.66 -22.59
N ARG A 494 3.77 -0.87 -23.82
CA ARG A 494 2.91 -0.77 -25.00
C ARG A 494 1.81 -1.82 -25.02
N SER A 495 2.09 -3.04 -24.60
CA SER A 495 1.11 -4.12 -24.54
C SER A 495 0.01 -3.93 -23.50
N GLU A 496 0.30 -3.14 -22.46
CA GLU A 496 -0.64 -2.84 -21.36
C GLU A 496 -1.47 -1.57 -21.60
N GLN A 497 -1.21 -0.80 -22.67
CA GLN A 497 -2.02 0.38 -22.98
C GLN A 497 -3.47 0.03 -23.25
N GLU A 498 -4.39 0.74 -22.63
CA GLU A 498 -5.82 0.60 -22.88
C GLU A 498 -6.20 1.13 -24.26
N SER A 499 -7.34 0.66 -24.77
CA SER A 499 -7.85 1.08 -26.10
C SER A 499 -8.11 2.57 -26.20
N ASP A 500 -8.45 3.23 -25.09
CA ASP A 500 -8.67 4.69 -24.99
C ASP A 500 -7.38 5.50 -24.77
N GLY A 501 -6.24 4.83 -24.56
CA GLY A 501 -4.91 5.42 -24.50
C GLY A 501 -4.28 5.52 -23.12
N CYS A 502 -5.05 5.32 -22.04
CA CYS A 502 -4.52 5.34 -20.68
C CYS A 502 -3.86 4.02 -20.27
N TRP A 503 -3.24 4.02 -19.07
CA TRP A 503 -2.73 2.81 -18.42
C TRP A 503 -3.33 2.65 -17.04
N PHE A 504 -3.54 1.40 -16.66
CA PHE A 504 -4.00 1.00 -15.33
C PHE A 504 -2.91 1.22 -14.28
N GLY A 505 -3.25 1.89 -13.16
CA GLY A 505 -2.40 2.02 -11.99
C GLY A 505 -2.69 0.94 -10.95
N ARG A 506 -1.65 0.23 -10.52
CA ARG A 506 -1.79 -0.83 -9.53
C ARG A 506 -1.66 -0.31 -8.10
N TRP A 507 -0.69 0.57 -7.85
CA TRP A 507 -0.37 1.07 -6.51
C TRP A 507 -0.95 2.45 -6.20
N GLY A 508 -1.28 3.22 -7.21
CA GLY A 508 -2.00 4.49 -7.09
C GLY A 508 -3.33 4.48 -7.83
N VAL A 509 -4.29 5.30 -7.40
CA VAL A 509 -5.64 5.41 -7.97
C VAL A 509 -5.64 6.36 -9.15
N ASN A 510 -5.96 5.88 -10.28
CA ASN A 510 -5.90 4.58 -10.92
C ASN A 510 -5.34 4.79 -12.33
N TYR A 511 -6.20 5.07 -13.35
CA TYR A 511 -5.75 5.31 -14.71
C TYR A 511 -5.03 6.65 -14.90
N ILE A 512 -5.38 7.69 -14.10
CA ILE A 512 -4.61 8.93 -14.04
C ILE A 512 -3.20 8.63 -13.55
N TYR A 513 -3.06 7.90 -12.44
CA TYR A 513 -1.76 7.53 -11.86
C TYR A 513 -0.90 6.69 -12.82
N GLY A 514 -1.46 5.61 -13.36
CA GLY A 514 -0.72 4.73 -14.28
C GLY A 514 -0.26 5.46 -15.54
N THR A 515 -1.09 6.38 -16.07
CA THR A 515 -0.73 7.21 -17.23
C THR A 515 0.34 8.24 -16.87
N ALA A 516 0.24 8.82 -15.67
CA ALA A 516 1.21 9.79 -15.15
C ALA A 516 2.58 9.19 -14.85
N ALA A 517 2.66 7.92 -14.49
CA ALA A 517 3.94 7.23 -14.34
C ALA A 517 4.63 7.00 -15.71
N VAL A 518 3.83 6.62 -16.73
CA VAL A 518 4.39 6.25 -18.04
C VAL A 518 4.94 7.44 -18.83
N LEU A 519 4.23 8.56 -18.90
CA LEU A 519 4.62 9.67 -19.78
C LEU A 519 5.95 10.31 -19.41
N PRO A 520 6.26 10.64 -18.13
CA PRO A 520 7.58 11.09 -17.72
C PRO A 520 8.69 10.07 -17.97
N ALA A 521 8.40 8.78 -17.77
CA ALA A 521 9.34 7.70 -18.03
C ALA A 521 9.76 7.63 -19.52
N LEU A 522 8.81 7.78 -20.44
CA LEU A 522 9.10 7.80 -21.88
C LEU A 522 9.93 9.03 -22.27
N ALA A 523 9.65 10.18 -21.66
CA ALA A 523 10.40 11.41 -21.88
C ALA A 523 11.85 11.29 -21.38
N SER A 524 12.08 10.68 -20.20
CA SER A 524 13.41 10.47 -19.63
C SER A 524 14.34 9.61 -20.52
N LEU A 525 13.73 8.69 -21.27
CA LEU A 525 14.42 7.86 -22.26
C LEU A 525 14.76 8.58 -23.57
N ASN A 526 14.44 9.87 -23.69
CA ASN A 526 14.56 10.68 -24.90
C ASN A 526 13.75 10.09 -26.09
N MET A 527 12.59 9.57 -25.83
CA MET A 527 11.70 9.08 -26.87
C MET A 527 11.09 10.24 -27.65
N ASN A 528 10.77 10.01 -28.93
CA ASN A 528 9.95 10.96 -29.69
C ASN A 528 8.53 10.99 -29.09
N MET A 529 8.21 12.07 -28.37
CA MET A 529 6.92 12.25 -27.69
C MET A 529 5.75 12.53 -28.65
N ASN A 530 6.01 12.68 -29.95
CA ASN A 530 4.96 12.83 -30.99
C ASN A 530 4.41 11.49 -31.49
N GLN A 531 4.86 10.35 -30.95
CA GLN A 531 4.30 9.05 -31.34
C GLN A 531 2.81 8.96 -30.96
N GLU A 532 2.03 8.34 -31.83
CA GLU A 532 0.55 8.27 -31.73
C GLU A 532 0.07 7.73 -30.36
N PHE A 533 0.67 6.65 -29.86
CA PHE A 533 0.25 6.04 -28.60
C PHE A 533 0.50 6.98 -27.39
N ILE A 534 1.55 7.83 -27.45
CA ILE A 534 1.88 8.84 -26.42
C ILE A 534 0.89 10.00 -26.49
N ARG A 535 0.67 10.55 -27.70
CA ARG A 535 -0.29 11.65 -27.90
C ARG A 535 -1.72 11.23 -27.53
N ARG A 536 -2.09 9.99 -27.81
CA ARG A 536 -3.39 9.44 -27.39
C ARG A 536 -3.56 9.44 -25.87
N ALA A 537 -2.49 9.09 -25.13
CA ALA A 537 -2.49 9.12 -23.67
C ALA A 537 -2.58 10.55 -23.10
N ALA A 538 -1.81 11.48 -23.65
CA ALA A 538 -1.89 12.89 -23.24
C ALA A 538 -3.28 13.49 -23.52
N ASN A 539 -3.86 13.20 -24.68
CA ASN A 539 -5.22 13.64 -25.03
C ASN A 539 -6.28 12.99 -24.12
N TRP A 540 -6.07 11.74 -23.68
CA TRP A 540 -6.93 11.13 -22.69
C TRP A 540 -6.88 11.89 -21.36
N ILE A 541 -5.69 12.26 -20.86
CA ILE A 541 -5.52 13.10 -19.65
C ILE A 541 -6.28 14.42 -19.82
N VAL A 542 -6.07 15.16 -20.91
CA VAL A 542 -6.79 16.43 -21.19
C VAL A 542 -8.30 16.23 -21.17
N GLY A 543 -8.79 15.16 -21.79
CA GLY A 543 -10.23 14.83 -21.84
C GLY A 543 -10.85 14.44 -20.48
N LYS A 544 -10.02 14.30 -19.41
CA LYS A 544 -10.45 14.00 -18.03
C LYS A 544 -10.36 15.19 -17.09
N GLN A 545 -9.91 16.35 -17.57
CA GLN A 545 -9.87 17.57 -16.76
C GLN A 545 -11.27 18.01 -16.33
N ASN A 546 -11.46 18.23 -15.05
CA ASN A 546 -12.71 18.73 -14.50
C ASN A 546 -12.93 20.22 -14.81
N ASN A 547 -14.16 20.71 -14.61
CA ASN A 547 -14.51 22.11 -14.89
C ASN A 547 -13.75 23.10 -14.01
N ASP A 548 -13.37 22.69 -12.79
CA ASP A 548 -12.57 23.49 -11.85
C ASP A 548 -11.07 23.58 -12.23
N GLY A 549 -10.66 22.90 -13.28
CA GLY A 549 -9.28 22.86 -13.76
C GLY A 549 -8.43 21.74 -13.19
N GLY A 550 -8.88 21.05 -12.15
CA GLY A 550 -8.20 19.91 -11.55
C GLY A 550 -8.52 18.57 -12.23
N TRP A 551 -7.91 17.51 -11.71
CA TRP A 551 -8.23 16.13 -12.03
C TRP A 551 -8.52 15.34 -10.77
N GLY A 552 -9.38 14.33 -10.91
CA GLY A 552 -9.69 13.40 -9.86
C GLY A 552 -10.23 12.08 -10.40
N GLU A 553 -9.88 10.99 -9.72
CA GLU A 553 -10.37 9.67 -10.02
C GLU A 553 -10.75 8.94 -8.74
N SER A 554 -11.97 8.44 -8.69
CA SER A 554 -12.47 7.68 -7.54
C SER A 554 -11.91 6.26 -7.54
N CYS A 555 -11.70 5.69 -6.36
CA CYS A 555 -11.43 4.25 -6.17
C CYS A 555 -12.49 3.35 -6.84
N ALA A 556 -13.69 3.85 -7.10
CA ALA A 556 -14.72 3.13 -7.87
C ALA A 556 -14.26 2.73 -9.28
N SER A 557 -13.27 3.43 -9.86
CA SER A 557 -12.71 3.11 -11.19
C SER A 557 -12.07 1.71 -11.27
N TYR A 558 -11.68 1.13 -10.14
CA TYR A 558 -11.23 -0.27 -10.09
C TYR A 558 -12.36 -1.27 -10.39
N MET A 559 -13.61 -0.90 -10.14
CA MET A 559 -14.78 -1.77 -10.33
C MET A 559 -15.64 -1.40 -11.52
N ASP A 560 -15.65 -0.13 -11.89
CA ASP A 560 -16.54 0.43 -12.91
C ASP A 560 -15.74 1.25 -13.93
N ASP A 561 -15.56 0.71 -15.14
CA ASP A 561 -14.84 1.37 -16.23
C ASP A 561 -15.41 2.73 -16.62
N THR A 562 -16.70 2.99 -16.34
CA THR A 562 -17.32 4.29 -16.60
C THR A 562 -16.76 5.38 -15.70
N GLN A 563 -16.10 5.00 -14.60
CA GLN A 563 -15.47 5.90 -13.62
C GLN A 563 -14.00 6.18 -13.93
N ARG A 564 -13.43 5.68 -15.02
CA ARG A 564 -12.03 5.92 -15.41
C ARG A 564 -11.73 7.40 -15.57
N GLY A 565 -10.78 7.91 -14.78
CA GLY A 565 -10.40 9.32 -14.75
C GLY A 565 -11.55 10.23 -14.33
N ARG A 566 -12.46 9.76 -13.48
CA ARG A 566 -13.60 10.53 -12.97
C ARG A 566 -13.67 10.48 -11.44
N GLY A 567 -13.77 11.63 -10.85
CA GLY A 567 -13.90 11.85 -9.42
C GLY A 567 -13.77 13.33 -9.10
N PRO A 568 -14.02 13.73 -7.85
CA PRO A 568 -13.69 15.07 -7.39
C PRO A 568 -12.21 15.37 -7.60
N SER A 569 -11.87 16.59 -7.97
CA SER A 569 -10.48 17.01 -8.15
C SER A 569 -9.72 16.89 -6.83
N THR A 570 -8.49 16.38 -6.91
CA THR A 570 -7.54 16.29 -5.80
C THR A 570 -6.24 16.96 -6.19
N ALA A 571 -5.49 17.43 -5.21
CA ALA A 571 -4.22 18.09 -5.46
C ALA A 571 -3.18 17.10 -6.03
N SER A 572 -3.11 15.89 -5.49
CA SER A 572 -2.17 14.85 -5.95
C SER A 572 -2.46 14.38 -7.38
N GLN A 573 -3.73 14.08 -7.70
CA GLN A 573 -4.09 13.60 -9.04
C GLN A 573 -4.03 14.72 -10.09
N THR A 574 -4.30 15.96 -9.71
CA THR A 574 -4.05 17.12 -10.55
C THR A 574 -2.57 17.27 -10.89
N ALA A 575 -1.69 17.12 -9.89
CA ALA A 575 -0.25 17.15 -10.10
C ALA A 575 0.23 16.02 -11.02
N TRP A 576 -0.28 14.80 -10.85
CA TRP A 576 0.05 13.68 -11.73
C TRP A 576 -0.32 13.96 -13.18
N ALA A 577 -1.53 14.52 -13.43
CA ALA A 577 -1.94 14.91 -14.77
C ALA A 577 -1.06 16.03 -15.34
N MET A 578 -0.71 17.05 -14.54
CA MET A 578 0.20 18.13 -14.95
C MET A 578 1.58 17.57 -15.35
N MET A 579 2.18 16.73 -14.55
CA MET A 579 3.49 16.12 -14.84
C MET A 579 3.46 15.29 -16.14
N SER A 580 2.34 14.61 -16.41
CA SER A 580 2.13 13.91 -17.67
C SER A 580 2.18 14.83 -18.89
N LEU A 581 1.43 15.93 -18.84
CA LEU A 581 1.33 16.88 -19.95
C LEU A 581 2.63 17.65 -20.16
N LEU A 582 3.30 18.06 -19.07
CA LEU A 582 4.62 18.68 -19.11
C LEU A 582 5.67 17.79 -19.78
N ALA A 583 5.64 16.48 -19.48
CA ALA A 583 6.58 15.53 -20.06
C ALA A 583 6.38 15.31 -21.57
N VAL A 584 5.15 15.47 -22.08
CA VAL A 584 4.87 15.25 -23.50
C VAL A 584 5.13 16.53 -24.31
N ASP A 585 4.50 17.64 -23.97
CA ASP A 585 4.68 18.93 -24.63
C ASP A 585 3.90 20.02 -23.88
N GLY A 586 4.57 20.70 -22.96
CA GLY A 586 3.95 21.74 -22.14
C GLY A 586 3.31 22.88 -22.97
N GLY A 587 3.90 23.22 -24.14
CA GLY A 587 3.36 24.24 -25.04
C GLY A 587 2.03 23.85 -25.67
N THR A 588 1.91 22.62 -26.18
CA THR A 588 0.66 22.10 -26.77
C THR A 588 -0.46 22.03 -25.75
N TYR A 589 -0.17 21.75 -24.48
CA TYR A 589 -1.17 21.57 -23.42
C TYR A 589 -1.23 22.76 -22.45
N ALA A 590 -0.73 23.95 -22.85
CA ALA A 590 -0.61 25.13 -22.00
C ALA A 590 -1.95 25.54 -21.35
N GLU A 591 -3.07 25.52 -22.07
CA GLU A 591 -4.39 25.86 -21.53
C GLU A 591 -4.79 24.94 -20.37
N SER A 592 -4.63 23.62 -20.51
CA SER A 592 -4.93 22.66 -19.46
C SER A 592 -4.01 22.84 -18.25
N LEU A 593 -2.71 23.13 -18.48
CA LEU A 593 -1.73 23.38 -17.43
C LEU A 593 -2.01 24.66 -16.65
N LEU A 594 -2.40 25.76 -17.33
CA LEU A 594 -2.78 27.01 -16.67
C LEU A 594 -4.02 26.85 -15.79
N ARG A 595 -5.02 26.11 -16.26
CA ARG A 595 -6.21 25.81 -15.46
C ARG A 595 -5.87 24.96 -14.22
N ALA A 596 -4.95 24.01 -14.36
CA ALA A 596 -4.51 23.19 -13.25
C ALA A 596 -3.68 23.96 -12.22
N GLU A 597 -2.81 24.85 -12.68
CA GLU A 597 -2.07 25.78 -11.83
C GLU A 597 -3.05 26.63 -11.00
N ALA A 598 -4.03 27.26 -11.66
CA ALA A 598 -5.05 28.05 -10.99
C ALA A 598 -5.88 27.23 -9.96
N TYR A 599 -6.17 25.96 -10.27
CA TYR A 599 -6.81 25.04 -9.31
C TYR A 599 -5.93 24.84 -8.07
N LEU A 600 -4.65 24.52 -8.24
CA LEU A 600 -3.72 24.32 -7.11
C LEU A 600 -3.53 25.62 -6.30
N GLU A 601 -3.44 26.78 -6.95
CA GLU A 601 -3.33 28.07 -6.27
C GLU A 601 -4.57 28.41 -5.44
N THR A 602 -5.75 28.21 -6.00
CA THR A 602 -7.02 28.58 -5.34
C THR A 602 -7.45 27.61 -4.25
N THR A 603 -6.98 26.37 -4.30
CA THR A 603 -7.32 25.32 -3.30
C THR A 603 -6.25 25.13 -2.23
N GLN A 604 -5.10 25.83 -2.33
CA GLN A 604 -4.08 25.78 -1.32
C GLN A 604 -4.58 26.41 -0.01
N THR A 605 -4.34 25.73 1.12
CA THR A 605 -4.69 26.26 2.44
C THR A 605 -3.71 27.36 2.87
N PRO A 606 -4.09 28.21 3.86
CA PRO A 606 -3.18 29.23 4.39
C PRO A 606 -1.85 28.68 4.90
N GLU A 607 -1.83 27.42 5.36
CA GLU A 607 -0.65 26.73 5.87
C GLU A 607 0.30 26.25 4.76
N GLY A 608 -0.05 26.46 3.47
CA GLY A 608 0.77 26.05 2.33
C GLY A 608 0.57 24.60 1.88
N THR A 609 -0.48 23.96 2.35
CA THR A 609 -0.83 22.58 2.01
C THR A 609 -2.16 22.50 1.25
N TRP A 610 -2.66 21.29 0.98
CA TRP A 610 -3.97 21.06 0.37
C TRP A 610 -4.80 20.10 1.23
N ASP A 611 -6.11 20.27 1.23
CA ASP A 611 -7.03 19.32 1.85
C ASP A 611 -7.42 18.24 0.83
N GLU A 612 -7.14 16.98 1.16
CA GLU A 612 -7.39 15.84 0.28
C GLU A 612 -7.90 14.65 1.11
N PRO A 613 -9.22 14.54 1.33
CA PRO A 613 -9.80 13.43 2.08
C PRO A 613 -9.91 12.15 1.26
N TYR A 614 -9.81 12.22 -0.08
CA TYR A 614 -9.96 11.07 -0.97
C TYR A 614 -8.74 10.18 -0.96
N TYR A 615 -8.98 8.86 -1.05
CA TYR A 615 -7.91 7.87 -1.07
C TYR A 615 -7.34 7.74 -2.49
N THR A 616 -6.05 7.95 -2.61
CA THR A 616 -5.32 7.99 -3.89
C THR A 616 -4.26 6.89 -4.02
N GLY A 617 -4.15 6.02 -3.02
CA GLY A 617 -3.25 4.86 -3.03
C GLY A 617 -3.94 3.56 -2.68
N THR A 618 -3.22 2.45 -2.86
CA THR A 618 -3.66 1.10 -2.48
C THR A 618 -2.56 0.36 -1.73
N GLY A 619 -2.92 -0.39 -0.68
CA GLY A 619 -1.98 -1.22 0.08
C GLY A 619 -2.02 -2.69 -0.33
N PHE A 620 -3.18 -3.18 -0.77
CA PHE A 620 -3.34 -4.47 -1.45
C PHE A 620 -3.84 -4.20 -2.85
N PRO A 621 -2.99 -4.29 -3.86
CA PRO A 621 -3.39 -3.98 -5.22
C PRO A 621 -4.26 -5.10 -5.83
N GLY A 622 -5.33 -5.50 -5.15
CA GLY A 622 -6.30 -6.53 -5.48
C GLY A 622 -6.89 -6.44 -6.87
N TYR A 623 -6.55 -5.38 -7.54
CA TYR A 623 -7.16 -4.99 -8.78
C TYR A 623 -6.27 -5.19 -10.00
N GLY A 624 -4.97 -5.41 -9.83
CA GLY A 624 -4.04 -5.56 -10.94
C GLY A 624 -4.26 -6.82 -11.78
N ILE A 625 -4.51 -7.96 -11.13
CA ILE A 625 -4.94 -9.19 -11.80
C ILE A 625 -6.43 -9.12 -12.08
N GLY A 626 -7.14 -8.44 -11.22
CA GLY A 626 -8.56 -8.20 -11.28
C GLY A 626 -9.02 -7.61 -12.61
N ARG A 627 -8.16 -6.94 -13.39
CA ARG A 627 -8.57 -6.45 -14.70
C ARG A 627 -9.00 -7.57 -15.64
N ARG A 628 -8.30 -8.69 -15.68
CA ARG A 628 -8.71 -9.89 -16.44
C ARG A 628 -9.84 -10.63 -15.75
N GLU A 629 -9.82 -10.69 -14.43
CA GLU A 629 -10.86 -11.29 -13.60
C GLU A 629 -12.08 -10.35 -13.44
N LEU A 630 -11.91 -9.02 -13.33
CA LEU A 630 -12.97 -8.02 -13.31
C LEU A 630 -13.75 -7.98 -14.61
N LYS A 631 -13.11 -8.11 -15.77
CA LYS A 631 -13.82 -8.28 -17.05
C LYS A 631 -14.69 -9.54 -17.04
N ARG A 632 -14.29 -10.57 -16.31
CA ARG A 632 -15.01 -11.83 -16.15
C ARG A 632 -16.09 -11.77 -15.06
N GLN A 633 -15.91 -10.98 -14.00
CA GLN A 633 -16.84 -10.80 -12.87
C GLN A 633 -17.86 -9.66 -13.12
N ARG A 634 -17.58 -8.71 -14.00
CA ARG A 634 -18.49 -7.61 -14.38
C ARG A 634 -19.87 -8.07 -14.85
N SER A 635 -19.95 -9.27 -15.39
CA SER A 635 -21.25 -9.88 -15.72
C SER A 635 -22.05 -10.31 -14.51
N LEU A 636 -21.47 -10.28 -13.29
CA LEU A 636 -22.06 -10.87 -12.08
C LEU A 636 -22.38 -9.84 -10.97
N GLN A 637 -21.78 -8.64 -10.97
CA GLN A 637 -21.93 -7.68 -9.87
C GLN A 637 -21.78 -6.22 -10.30
N GLN A 638 -22.69 -5.71 -11.11
CA GLN A 638 -22.66 -4.30 -11.58
C GLN A 638 -22.82 -3.24 -10.46
N HIS A 639 -23.06 -3.60 -9.20
CA HIS A 639 -23.37 -2.66 -8.12
C HIS A 639 -22.68 -2.96 -6.78
N ALA A 640 -21.77 -3.92 -6.71
CA ALA A 640 -21.06 -4.21 -5.47
C ALA A 640 -19.86 -3.28 -5.30
N GLU A 641 -19.77 -2.63 -4.14
CA GLU A 641 -18.56 -1.93 -3.72
C GLU A 641 -17.36 -2.89 -3.61
N LEU A 642 -16.17 -2.32 -3.60
CA LEU A 642 -14.89 -3.03 -3.54
C LEU A 642 -14.75 -3.85 -2.26
N SER A 643 -15.28 -5.06 -2.26
CA SER A 643 -15.09 -6.02 -1.16
C SER A 643 -13.68 -6.63 -1.10
N ARG A 644 -12.81 -6.25 -2.04
CA ARG A 644 -11.47 -6.81 -2.26
C ARG A 644 -10.51 -5.69 -2.51
N GLY A 645 -9.91 -5.14 -1.53
CA GLY A 645 -8.93 -4.11 -1.70
C GLY A 645 -8.70 -3.35 -0.44
N PHE A 646 -7.58 -2.76 -0.40
CA PHE A 646 -7.11 -2.02 0.72
C PHE A 646 -6.68 -0.66 0.20
N MET A 647 -7.56 0.32 0.32
CA MET A 647 -7.31 1.67 -0.14
C MET A 647 -6.63 2.47 0.95
N ILE A 648 -5.73 3.35 0.56
CA ILE A 648 -4.93 4.16 1.45
C ILE A 648 -5.01 5.63 1.03
N ASN A 649 -5.18 6.52 2.00
CA ASN A 649 -4.85 7.92 1.87
C ASN A 649 -3.40 8.12 2.34
N TYR A 650 -2.52 8.39 1.40
CA TYR A 650 -1.15 8.84 1.66
C TYR A 650 -1.18 10.33 1.96
N ASN A 651 -1.09 10.70 3.24
CA ASN A 651 -1.27 12.08 3.66
C ASN A 651 -0.31 13.07 2.97
N LEU A 652 0.93 12.65 2.67
CA LEU A 652 1.92 13.51 2.02
C LEU A 652 1.78 13.61 0.50
N TYR A 653 0.96 12.79 -0.17
CA TYR A 653 0.73 12.89 -1.62
C TYR A 653 0.24 14.28 -2.03
N ARG A 654 -0.65 14.87 -1.24
CA ARG A 654 -1.19 16.21 -1.43
C ARG A 654 -0.18 17.35 -1.21
N HIS A 655 1.05 17.05 -0.76
CA HIS A 655 2.10 18.06 -0.53
C HIS A 655 3.18 17.97 -1.60
N TYR A 656 3.89 16.85 -1.70
CA TYR A 656 5.05 16.77 -2.58
C TYR A 656 4.69 16.63 -4.07
N PHE A 657 3.55 16.02 -4.46
CA PHE A 657 3.20 15.94 -5.87
C PHE A 657 2.80 17.29 -6.48
N PRO A 658 1.94 18.12 -5.83
CA PRO A 658 1.71 19.47 -6.30
C PRO A 658 3.00 20.29 -6.42
N LEU A 659 3.91 20.16 -5.45
CA LEU A 659 5.18 20.86 -5.47
C LEU A 659 6.07 20.41 -6.64
N MET A 660 6.17 19.09 -6.94
CA MET A 660 6.85 18.59 -8.13
C MET A 660 6.28 19.17 -9.41
N ALA A 661 4.95 19.17 -9.55
CA ALA A 661 4.28 19.64 -10.76
C ALA A 661 4.49 21.14 -10.97
N LEU A 662 4.34 21.94 -9.93
CA LEU A 662 4.54 23.39 -9.96
C LEU A 662 6.03 23.73 -10.21
N GLY A 663 6.97 23.00 -9.58
CA GLY A 663 8.40 23.17 -9.82
C GLY A 663 8.79 22.90 -11.27
N ARG A 664 8.30 21.81 -11.86
CA ARG A 664 8.51 21.49 -13.30
C ARG A 664 7.86 22.55 -14.22
N LEU A 665 6.68 23.06 -13.87
CA LEU A 665 6.01 24.11 -14.65
C LEU A 665 6.78 25.43 -14.57
N ALA A 666 7.30 25.81 -13.40
CA ALA A 666 8.12 27.01 -13.21
C ALA A 666 9.42 26.93 -14.02
N ALA A 667 10.09 25.77 -14.02
CA ALA A 667 11.27 25.54 -14.84
C ALA A 667 11.00 25.73 -16.34
N LEU A 668 9.85 25.29 -16.84
CA LEU A 668 9.45 25.49 -18.24
C LEU A 668 9.18 26.98 -18.56
N LYS A 669 8.56 27.73 -17.63
CA LYS A 669 8.29 29.17 -17.81
C LYS A 669 9.54 30.04 -17.74
N GLY A 670 10.60 29.58 -17.05
CA GLY A 670 11.89 30.27 -16.92
C GLY A 670 12.86 30.04 -18.08
N THR A 671 12.57 29.07 -18.96
CA THR A 671 13.32 28.78 -20.19
C THR A 671 12.68 29.48 -21.39
#